data_fbdc5577546c15d7e8780e4ffb5bcf1f
#
_entry.id   fbdc5577546c15d7e8780e4ffb5bcf1f
#
_cell.length_a   1.000
_cell.length_b   1.000
_cell.length_c   1.000
_cell.angle_alpha   90.00
_cell.angle_beta   90.00
_cell.angle_gamma   90.00
#
_symmetry.space_group_name_H-M   'P 1'
#
loop_
_entity.id
_entity.type
_entity.pdbx_description
1 polymer ?
#
loop_
_entity_poly.entity_id
_entity_poly.type
_entity_poly.pdbx_seq_one_letter_code
_entity_poly.pdbx_strand_id
1 'polypeptide(L)'
;MNEATLSTSFRRASLVGRLSFALWIAAARVGAQQVEHPLDPLNFQEYWAVLEVLQDTGHMDGDTRFSIVNLHQPDKDVVWDWSKGKNFPREAFAVVRQAADAYEAVVDLKQRRLISWTKLRDVQPNWLEEEFKAMEKDVKAHPDFIAAMKKRGITDFTFLRCRGGPPGYFGTDEQRGRRIAHVQCSDTRRVRNTWPRQIPGLTAVVDLNAKQVLRVVDEGVIPVTKAVADYDAASIGPAREVPSPMRVDQPLGPGFRLDGHVVEWQKWRFHVRSDQRVGTIVSTVTYGEGERRRPVLYEGHLSEIFVPYMDPAFDWYRRNFLDAGEFNAGGFIKPLLRGLDCPEGAVYVDGLISDDEGRPKPVPNVTCLFEREAGDMAWRHFSDEPESRRKRDLVVRSAAVLGNYDYVFDWSFQQDGSIRVAVGATGIAEVKSTAVMKAEVQRASNGGSGARVEAADAFGRFVDQNLIAVNHDHYFNFRLDLDVDGPVNSFVADRLMTKTLPPENPRRSIWVREPMTARTESQAMMHMDMEKPALWRVLSTTRTNHVGYPTSYQLAPGMTVGTLLTPDDYPRRRAGFIDHQLWITPYRYEERYAAGDYPTLSTPGQGLPAWTKANRRIEQTDVVLWYTTGMHHMVRAEDWPVMPVLWHSFELRQFDFFDRNPALDLPRR
;
A
#
# COMPACT_ATOMS: atom_id res chain seq x y z
N MET A 1 25.75 -56.90 -48.83
CA MET A 1 24.68 -56.78 -49.85
C MET A 1 23.51 -56.14 -49.19
N ASN A 2 23.24 -54.91 -49.66
CA ASN A 2 21.97 -54.10 -49.65
C ASN A 2 21.28 -53.91 -48.32
N GLU A 3 21.34 -52.68 -47.81
CA GLU A 3 20.57 -51.45 -48.09
C GLU A 3 19.15 -51.53 -47.56
N ALA A 4 18.84 -50.63 -46.61
CA ALA A 4 17.77 -49.68 -46.76
C ALA A 4 17.73 -48.70 -45.57
N THR A 5 18.16 -47.48 -45.85
CA THR A 5 17.84 -46.24 -45.13
C THR A 5 16.37 -45.94 -45.21
N LEU A 6 15.70 -45.61 -44.06
CA LEU A 6 14.48 -44.82 -44.05
C LEU A 6 14.30 -44.05 -42.72
N SER A 7 14.53 -42.78 -42.85
CA SER A 7 13.94 -41.58 -42.22
C SER A 7 13.32 -41.68 -40.80
N THR A 8 14.03 -41.09 -39.85
CA THR A 8 13.51 -40.59 -38.59
C THR A 8 13.09 -39.12 -38.74
N SER A 9 11.85 -38.91 -39.08
CA SER A 9 11.21 -37.60 -38.90
C SER A 9 9.73 -37.85 -38.60
N PHE A 10 9.36 -37.82 -37.32
CA PHE A 10 8.00 -37.63 -36.82
C PHE A 10 7.97 -37.98 -35.33
N ARG A 11 8.44 -37.12 -34.45
CA ARG A 11 8.08 -37.08 -33.02
C ARG A 11 8.61 -35.80 -32.33
N ARG A 12 8.14 -34.61 -32.75
CA ARG A 12 8.31 -33.35 -32.00
C ARG A 12 7.09 -32.45 -32.02
N ALA A 13 5.92 -32.97 -32.32
CA ALA A 13 4.70 -32.14 -32.43
C ALA A 13 3.67 -32.37 -31.31
N SER A 14 3.94 -33.19 -30.27
CA SER A 14 2.92 -33.54 -29.29
C SER A 14 3.12 -33.01 -27.85
N LEU A 15 4.25 -32.35 -27.54
CA LEU A 15 4.47 -31.80 -26.20
C LEU A 15 4.07 -30.31 -26.09
N VAL A 16 4.19 -29.53 -27.14
CA VAL A 16 3.81 -28.12 -27.15
C VAL A 16 2.28 -27.95 -27.14
N GLY A 17 1.56 -28.85 -27.76
CA GLY A 17 0.08 -28.83 -27.81
C GLY A 17 -0.59 -29.14 -26.47
N ARG A 18 0.04 -29.91 -25.59
CA ARG A 18 -0.54 -30.26 -24.26
C ARG A 18 -0.30 -29.21 -23.19
N LEU A 19 0.80 -28.49 -23.25
CA LEU A 19 1.05 -27.35 -22.36
C LEU A 19 0.18 -26.13 -22.72
N SER A 20 -0.05 -25.88 -24.01
CA SER A 20 -0.96 -24.82 -24.45
C SER A 20 -2.41 -25.14 -24.09
N PHE A 21 -2.84 -26.40 -24.08
CA PHE A 21 -4.22 -26.78 -23.74
C PHE A 21 -4.47 -26.72 -22.20
N ALA A 22 -3.47 -27.00 -21.38
CA ALA A 22 -3.58 -26.88 -19.92
C ALA A 22 -3.57 -25.42 -19.46
N LEU A 23 -2.81 -24.53 -20.12
CA LEU A 23 -2.88 -23.08 -19.94
C LEU A 23 -4.22 -22.50 -20.38
N TRP A 24 -4.83 -23.03 -21.46
CA TRP A 24 -6.15 -22.63 -21.92
C TRP A 24 -7.27 -23.03 -20.94
N ILE A 25 -7.16 -24.18 -20.28
CA ILE A 25 -8.17 -24.65 -19.30
C ILE A 25 -8.06 -23.86 -17.97
N ALA A 26 -6.86 -23.46 -17.57
CA ALA A 26 -6.68 -22.59 -16.41
C ALA A 26 -7.16 -21.15 -16.72
N ALA A 27 -6.85 -20.61 -17.90
CA ALA A 27 -7.35 -19.32 -18.37
C ALA A 27 -8.87 -19.30 -18.55
N ALA A 28 -9.48 -20.41 -18.99
CA ALA A 28 -10.94 -20.52 -19.15
C ALA A 28 -11.71 -20.49 -17.82
N ARG A 29 -11.07 -20.87 -16.69
CA ARG A 29 -11.71 -20.75 -15.37
C ARG A 29 -11.66 -19.34 -14.79
N VAL A 30 -10.61 -18.57 -15.10
CA VAL A 30 -10.50 -17.15 -14.70
C VAL A 30 -11.27 -16.23 -15.68
N GLY A 31 -11.43 -16.66 -16.93
CA GLY A 31 -12.01 -15.84 -18.00
C GLY A 31 -13.53 -15.77 -18.07
N ALA A 32 -14.26 -16.54 -17.24
CA ALA A 32 -15.72 -16.63 -17.32
C ALA A 32 -16.44 -15.89 -16.18
N GLN A 33 -15.75 -15.05 -15.41
CA GLN A 33 -16.41 -14.30 -14.35
C GLN A 33 -17.30 -13.21 -15.00
N GLN A 34 -18.60 -13.40 -14.93
CA GLN A 34 -19.56 -12.43 -15.41
C GLN A 34 -19.49 -11.19 -14.52
N VAL A 35 -19.34 -10.02 -15.12
CA VAL A 35 -19.40 -8.74 -14.41
C VAL A 35 -20.84 -8.50 -13.98
N GLU A 36 -21.12 -8.56 -12.69
CA GLU A 36 -22.46 -8.40 -12.13
C GLU A 36 -22.65 -7.08 -11.41
N HIS A 37 -21.57 -6.48 -10.90
CA HIS A 37 -21.60 -5.24 -10.12
C HIS A 37 -20.78 -4.14 -10.81
N PRO A 38 -21.18 -2.85 -10.78
CA PRO A 38 -20.46 -1.76 -11.44
C PRO A 38 -19.01 -1.60 -10.97
N LEU A 39 -18.69 -2.00 -9.75
CA LEU A 39 -17.34 -1.93 -9.17
C LEU A 39 -16.53 -3.23 -9.29
N ASP A 40 -17.05 -4.26 -9.98
CA ASP A 40 -16.25 -5.48 -10.21
C ASP A 40 -14.95 -5.13 -10.94
N PRO A 41 -13.81 -5.76 -10.60
CA PRO A 41 -12.55 -5.53 -11.31
C PRO A 41 -12.70 -5.90 -12.78
N LEU A 42 -11.78 -5.43 -13.63
CA LEU A 42 -11.73 -5.85 -15.03
C LEU A 42 -11.50 -7.35 -15.11
N ASN A 43 -12.25 -8.03 -15.98
CA ASN A 43 -12.06 -9.44 -16.27
C ASN A 43 -11.04 -9.64 -17.42
N PHE A 44 -10.66 -10.90 -17.66
CA PHE A 44 -9.66 -11.26 -18.67
C PHE A 44 -9.98 -10.73 -20.07
N GLN A 45 -11.24 -10.80 -20.50
CA GLN A 45 -11.67 -10.32 -21.81
C GLN A 45 -11.64 -8.80 -21.90
N GLU A 46 -11.93 -8.10 -20.82
CA GLU A 46 -11.91 -6.64 -20.76
C GLU A 46 -10.50 -6.08 -20.90
N TYR A 47 -9.46 -6.72 -20.35
CA TYR A 47 -8.08 -6.35 -20.62
C TYR A 47 -7.73 -6.45 -22.12
N TRP A 48 -8.10 -7.56 -22.75
CA TRP A 48 -7.88 -7.71 -24.20
C TRP A 48 -8.67 -6.70 -24.99
N ALA A 49 -9.90 -6.37 -24.59
CA ALA A 49 -10.70 -5.34 -25.26
C ALA A 49 -10.02 -3.97 -25.23
N VAL A 50 -9.35 -3.61 -24.12
CA VAL A 50 -8.55 -2.37 -24.05
C VAL A 50 -7.43 -2.38 -25.10
N LEU A 51 -6.65 -3.48 -25.16
CA LEU A 51 -5.54 -3.59 -26.12
C LEU A 51 -6.03 -3.55 -27.58
N GLU A 52 -7.10 -4.27 -27.91
CA GLU A 52 -7.68 -4.29 -29.24
C GLU A 52 -8.18 -2.90 -29.65
N VAL A 53 -8.89 -2.18 -28.77
CA VAL A 53 -9.36 -0.81 -29.07
C VAL A 53 -8.19 0.14 -29.31
N LEU A 54 -7.14 0.08 -28.48
CA LEU A 54 -5.96 0.93 -28.66
C LEU A 54 -5.17 0.58 -29.93
N GLN A 55 -5.10 -0.70 -30.29
CA GLN A 55 -4.48 -1.18 -31.53
C GLN A 55 -5.27 -0.70 -32.75
N ASP A 56 -6.59 -0.89 -32.75
CA ASP A 56 -7.48 -0.54 -33.87
C ASP A 56 -7.54 0.98 -34.13
N THR A 57 -7.35 1.78 -33.07
CA THR A 57 -7.30 3.26 -33.16
C THR A 57 -5.90 3.81 -33.42
N GLY A 58 -4.89 2.94 -33.62
CA GLY A 58 -3.53 3.34 -33.99
C GLY A 58 -2.72 3.92 -32.82
N HIS A 59 -3.10 3.61 -31.55
CA HIS A 59 -2.44 4.10 -30.35
C HIS A 59 -1.47 3.08 -29.73
N MET A 60 -1.10 2.04 -30.46
CA MET A 60 -0.10 1.05 -30.04
C MET A 60 1.00 0.87 -31.07
N ASP A 61 2.23 0.74 -30.61
CA ASP A 61 3.42 0.41 -31.36
C ASP A 61 4.29 -0.61 -30.60
N GLY A 62 5.48 -0.94 -31.14
CA GLY A 62 6.40 -1.89 -30.50
C GLY A 62 7.00 -1.43 -29.18
N ASP A 63 7.04 -0.12 -28.95
CA ASP A 63 7.57 0.51 -27.72
C ASP A 63 6.48 0.84 -26.68
N THR A 64 5.23 0.52 -26.99
CA THR A 64 4.09 0.79 -26.08
C THR A 64 4.18 -0.09 -24.84
N ARG A 65 4.12 0.54 -23.67
CA ARG A 65 4.08 -0.10 -22.36
C ARG A 65 2.94 0.46 -21.51
N PHE A 66 2.42 -0.38 -20.63
CA PHE A 66 1.31 -0.05 -19.74
C PHE A 66 1.80 -0.06 -18.30
N SER A 67 1.75 1.08 -17.63
CA SER A 67 2.04 1.11 -16.20
C SER A 67 0.83 0.75 -15.35
N ILE A 68 -0.38 0.98 -15.84
CA ILE A 68 -1.65 0.63 -15.19
C ILE A 68 -2.70 0.31 -16.25
N VAL A 69 -3.52 -0.73 -15.99
CA VAL A 69 -4.83 -0.94 -16.61
C VAL A 69 -5.81 -1.30 -15.50
N ASN A 70 -6.76 -0.42 -15.22
CA ASN A 70 -7.70 -0.57 -14.10
C ASN A 70 -9.14 -0.26 -14.55
N LEU A 71 -10.10 -0.62 -13.70
CA LEU A 71 -11.48 -0.17 -13.85
C LEU A 71 -11.54 1.37 -13.77
N HIS A 72 -12.14 1.99 -14.78
CA HIS A 72 -12.64 3.36 -14.68
C HIS A 72 -14.04 3.30 -14.06
N GLN A 73 -14.13 3.71 -12.80
CA GLN A 73 -15.36 3.54 -12.03
C GLN A 73 -16.48 4.42 -12.56
N PRO A 74 -17.73 3.94 -12.56
CA PRO A 74 -18.89 4.81 -12.78
C PRO A 74 -19.03 5.85 -11.66
N ASP A 75 -19.78 6.89 -11.96
CA ASP A 75 -20.14 7.91 -10.97
C ASP A 75 -20.72 7.29 -9.69
N LYS A 76 -20.41 7.88 -8.54
CA LYS A 76 -20.82 7.42 -7.21
C LYS A 76 -22.34 7.21 -7.11
N ASP A 77 -23.13 8.12 -7.66
CA ASP A 77 -24.59 8.04 -7.66
C ASP A 77 -25.08 6.82 -8.46
N VAL A 78 -24.45 6.54 -9.62
CA VAL A 78 -24.78 5.35 -10.42
C VAL A 78 -24.50 4.06 -9.63
N VAL A 79 -23.45 4.05 -8.82
CA VAL A 79 -23.08 2.88 -8.01
C VAL A 79 -24.09 2.69 -6.84
N TRP A 80 -24.46 3.77 -6.13
CA TRP A 80 -25.42 3.68 -5.03
C TRP A 80 -26.83 3.33 -5.50
N ASP A 81 -27.26 3.86 -6.66
CA ASP A 81 -28.56 3.61 -7.25
C ASP A 81 -28.65 2.25 -7.98
N TRP A 82 -27.51 1.55 -8.10
CA TRP A 82 -27.48 0.28 -8.80
C TRP A 82 -28.19 -0.84 -7.99
N SER A 83 -28.89 -1.69 -8.71
CA SER A 83 -29.44 -2.95 -8.20
C SER A 83 -29.21 -4.08 -9.19
N LYS A 84 -29.16 -5.33 -8.71
CA LYS A 84 -28.87 -6.50 -9.57
C LYS A 84 -29.78 -6.52 -10.80
N GLY A 85 -29.15 -6.58 -11.97
CA GLY A 85 -29.83 -6.58 -13.27
C GLY A 85 -30.00 -5.21 -13.95
N LYS A 86 -29.72 -4.08 -13.26
CA LYS A 86 -29.64 -2.78 -13.91
C LYS A 86 -28.36 -2.65 -14.73
N ASN A 87 -28.47 -2.04 -15.91
CA ASN A 87 -27.34 -1.71 -16.76
C ASN A 87 -26.51 -0.55 -16.14
N PHE A 88 -25.20 -0.54 -16.36
CA PHE A 88 -24.28 0.50 -15.88
C PHE A 88 -23.18 0.76 -16.89
N PRO A 89 -22.53 1.95 -16.91
CA PRO A 89 -21.32 2.20 -17.68
C PRO A 89 -20.20 1.21 -17.31
N ARG A 90 -19.44 0.78 -18.31
CA ARG A 90 -18.32 -0.14 -18.07
C ARG A 90 -17.12 0.31 -18.87
N GLU A 91 -16.16 0.89 -18.18
CA GLU A 91 -15.02 1.57 -18.77
C GLU A 91 -13.72 1.09 -18.14
N ALA A 92 -12.63 1.16 -18.91
CA ALA A 92 -11.29 0.91 -18.44
C ALA A 92 -10.45 2.19 -18.52
N PHE A 93 -9.59 2.39 -17.54
CA PHE A 93 -8.55 3.42 -17.51
C PHE A 93 -7.19 2.77 -17.69
N ALA A 94 -6.37 3.35 -18.57
CA ALA A 94 -5.00 2.89 -18.79
C ALA A 94 -4.01 4.07 -18.76
N VAL A 95 -2.84 3.84 -18.17
CA VAL A 95 -1.68 4.73 -18.28
C VAL A 95 -0.65 4.07 -19.17
N VAL A 96 -0.38 4.71 -20.29
CA VAL A 96 0.40 4.17 -21.40
C VAL A 96 1.67 5.01 -21.59
N ARG A 97 2.80 4.32 -21.77
CA ARG A 97 4.08 4.93 -22.10
C ARG A 97 4.48 4.54 -23.53
N GLN A 98 4.89 5.51 -24.34
CA GLN A 98 5.45 5.32 -25.67
C GLN A 98 6.77 6.09 -25.77
N ALA A 99 7.88 5.40 -25.85
CA ALA A 99 9.23 5.98 -25.77
C ALA A 99 9.37 6.90 -24.52
N ALA A 100 9.51 8.21 -24.71
CA ALA A 100 9.60 9.19 -23.62
C ALA A 100 8.26 9.83 -23.21
N ASP A 101 7.22 9.60 -23.97
CA ASP A 101 5.89 10.19 -23.76
C ASP A 101 5.00 9.28 -22.93
N ALA A 102 4.07 9.86 -22.19
CA ALA A 102 3.05 9.16 -21.44
C ALA A 102 1.65 9.67 -21.76
N TYR A 103 0.67 8.79 -21.68
CA TYR A 103 -0.73 9.06 -22.02
C TYR A 103 -1.68 8.40 -21.04
N GLU A 104 -2.83 9.03 -20.84
CA GLU A 104 -4.01 8.41 -20.24
C GLU A 104 -5.00 8.02 -21.34
N ALA A 105 -5.59 6.85 -21.20
CA ALA A 105 -6.65 6.36 -22.05
C ALA A 105 -7.86 5.95 -21.25
N VAL A 106 -9.06 6.29 -21.75
CA VAL A 106 -10.33 5.74 -21.23
C VAL A 106 -11.02 5.00 -22.38
N VAL A 107 -11.40 3.76 -22.13
CA VAL A 107 -12.01 2.86 -23.12
C VAL A 107 -13.39 2.41 -22.64
N ASP A 108 -14.43 2.64 -23.42
CA ASP A 108 -15.75 2.05 -23.24
C ASP A 108 -15.70 0.57 -23.68
N LEU A 109 -15.79 -0.32 -22.70
CA LEU A 109 -15.67 -1.76 -22.90
C LEU A 109 -16.91 -2.39 -23.55
N LYS A 110 -18.11 -1.79 -23.36
CA LYS A 110 -19.34 -2.26 -23.96
C LYS A 110 -19.44 -1.89 -25.44
N GLN A 111 -19.07 -0.67 -25.79
CA GLN A 111 -19.09 -0.17 -27.16
C GLN A 111 -17.78 -0.44 -27.90
N ARG A 112 -16.74 -0.93 -27.20
CA ARG A 112 -15.38 -1.15 -27.76
C ARG A 112 -14.86 0.10 -28.44
N ARG A 113 -14.89 1.23 -27.75
CA ARG A 113 -14.57 2.55 -28.30
C ARG A 113 -13.62 3.31 -27.36
N LEU A 114 -12.62 3.95 -27.95
CA LEU A 114 -11.75 4.89 -27.23
C LEU A 114 -12.58 6.16 -26.92
N ILE A 115 -12.70 6.48 -25.63
CA ILE A 115 -13.38 7.70 -25.15
C ILE A 115 -12.40 8.86 -25.15
N SER A 116 -11.20 8.65 -24.62
CA SER A 116 -10.18 9.69 -24.53
C SER A 116 -8.77 9.11 -24.66
N TRP A 117 -7.88 9.92 -25.25
CA TRP A 117 -6.44 9.70 -25.32
C TRP A 117 -5.74 11.02 -25.04
N THR A 118 -5.18 11.16 -23.84
CA THR A 118 -4.65 12.44 -23.35
C THR A 118 -3.16 12.33 -23.07
N LYS A 119 -2.35 13.15 -23.74
CA LYS A 119 -0.90 13.21 -23.46
C LYS A 119 -0.65 13.88 -22.13
N LEU A 120 0.08 13.20 -21.25
CA LEU A 120 0.56 13.72 -19.99
C LEU A 120 1.77 14.65 -20.24
N ARG A 121 1.85 15.75 -19.47
CA ARG A 121 2.91 16.74 -19.62
C ARG A 121 3.64 16.91 -18.29
N ASP A 122 4.96 16.99 -18.37
CA ASP A 122 5.84 17.28 -17.21
C ASP A 122 5.71 16.31 -16.04
N VAL A 123 5.21 15.09 -16.31
CA VAL A 123 5.09 14.00 -15.33
C VAL A 123 5.64 12.69 -15.90
N GLN A 124 5.96 11.77 -15.00
CA GLN A 124 6.44 10.43 -15.34
C GLN A 124 5.42 9.39 -14.85
N PRO A 125 5.05 8.40 -15.68
CA PRO A 125 4.18 7.32 -15.23
C PRO A 125 4.88 6.42 -14.20
N ASN A 126 4.11 5.59 -13.52
CA ASN A 126 4.61 4.61 -12.57
C ASN A 126 5.73 3.75 -13.19
N TRP A 127 6.59 3.21 -12.32
CA TRP A 127 7.73 2.41 -12.71
C TRP A 127 7.27 1.07 -13.31
N LEU A 128 7.88 0.66 -14.44
CA LEU A 128 7.60 -0.61 -15.10
C LEU A 128 8.45 -1.74 -14.51
N GLU A 129 7.97 -2.98 -14.57
CA GLU A 129 8.73 -4.14 -14.07
C GLU A 129 10.05 -4.33 -14.84
N GLU A 130 10.05 -4.09 -16.16
CA GLU A 130 11.26 -4.18 -17.00
C GLU A 130 12.34 -3.17 -16.61
N GLU A 131 11.97 -2.00 -16.08
CA GLU A 131 12.90 -0.91 -15.75
C GLU A 131 13.81 -1.24 -14.56
N PHE A 132 13.39 -2.12 -13.63
CA PHE A 132 14.24 -2.55 -12.52
C PHE A 132 15.53 -3.27 -12.98
N LYS A 133 15.51 -3.89 -14.14
CA LYS A 133 16.65 -4.62 -14.72
C LYS A 133 17.26 -3.90 -15.91
N ALA A 134 16.68 -2.76 -16.30
CA ALA A 134 17.20 -1.99 -17.40
C ALA A 134 18.64 -1.54 -17.14
N MET A 135 19.44 -1.44 -18.18
CA MET A 135 20.82 -0.97 -18.15
C MET A 135 21.80 -1.83 -17.32
N GLU A 136 21.41 -2.98 -16.74
CA GLU A 136 22.34 -3.84 -15.99
C GLU A 136 23.57 -4.21 -16.82
N LYS A 137 23.39 -4.58 -18.09
CA LYS A 137 24.47 -4.95 -19.00
C LYS A 137 25.39 -3.78 -19.30
N ASP A 138 24.80 -2.60 -19.55
CA ASP A 138 25.56 -1.40 -19.94
C ASP A 138 26.33 -0.85 -18.75
N VAL A 139 25.75 -0.86 -17.55
CA VAL A 139 26.44 -0.49 -16.31
C VAL A 139 27.64 -1.41 -16.06
N LYS A 140 27.49 -2.73 -16.19
CA LYS A 140 28.59 -3.69 -16.01
C LYS A 140 29.70 -3.53 -17.06
N ALA A 141 29.36 -3.01 -18.25
CA ALA A 141 30.33 -2.78 -19.33
C ALA A 141 30.98 -1.38 -19.25
N HIS A 142 30.47 -0.47 -18.39
CA HIS A 142 30.97 0.89 -18.35
C HIS A 142 32.39 0.97 -17.77
N PRO A 143 33.35 1.68 -18.42
CA PRO A 143 34.74 1.72 -18.00
C PRO A 143 34.95 2.16 -16.54
N ASP A 144 34.21 3.20 -16.10
CA ASP A 144 34.35 3.72 -14.72
C ASP A 144 33.79 2.71 -13.71
N PHE A 145 32.71 1.99 -14.03
CA PHE A 145 32.20 0.93 -13.17
C PHE A 145 33.24 -0.22 -13.04
N ILE A 146 33.81 -0.65 -14.15
CA ILE A 146 34.87 -1.68 -14.17
C ILE A 146 36.07 -1.25 -13.33
N ALA A 147 36.52 0.02 -13.48
CA ALA A 147 37.61 0.58 -12.69
C ALA A 147 37.31 0.62 -11.19
N ALA A 148 36.09 1.07 -10.82
CA ALA A 148 35.65 1.10 -9.43
C ALA A 148 35.54 -0.30 -8.81
N MET A 149 35.07 -1.30 -9.57
CA MET A 149 34.99 -2.68 -9.12
C MET A 149 36.37 -3.33 -8.96
N LYS A 150 37.31 -3.03 -9.84
CA LYS A 150 38.72 -3.48 -9.71
C LYS A 150 39.37 -2.95 -8.44
N LYS A 151 39.12 -1.67 -8.05
CA LYS A 151 39.60 -1.10 -6.78
C LYS A 151 39.09 -1.90 -5.57
N ARG A 152 37.88 -2.51 -5.69
CA ARG A 152 37.25 -3.35 -4.67
C ARG A 152 37.67 -4.84 -4.74
N GLY A 153 38.62 -5.17 -5.65
CA GLY A 153 39.07 -6.53 -5.86
C GLY A 153 38.05 -7.46 -6.55
N ILE A 154 37.02 -6.89 -7.19
CA ILE A 154 35.98 -7.63 -7.89
C ILE A 154 36.21 -7.51 -9.38
N THR A 155 36.59 -8.64 -10.04
CA THR A 155 36.87 -8.71 -11.49
C THR A 155 35.91 -9.63 -12.24
N ASP A 156 35.21 -10.49 -11.53
CA ASP A 156 34.17 -11.35 -12.08
C ASP A 156 32.78 -10.75 -11.77
N PHE A 157 32.07 -10.38 -12.83
CA PHE A 157 30.75 -9.76 -12.75
C PHE A 157 29.59 -10.74 -12.99
N THR A 158 29.87 -12.03 -13.16
CA THR A 158 28.84 -13.06 -13.38
C THR A 158 27.91 -13.22 -12.17
N PHE A 159 28.44 -12.97 -10.98
CA PHE A 159 27.70 -13.02 -9.72
C PHE A 159 27.03 -11.71 -9.31
N LEU A 160 27.23 -10.63 -10.07
CA LEU A 160 26.56 -9.39 -9.78
C LEU A 160 25.12 -9.40 -10.31
N ARG A 161 24.22 -8.83 -9.53
CA ARG A 161 22.87 -8.45 -9.95
C ARG A 161 22.70 -6.98 -9.67
N CYS A 162 22.42 -6.22 -10.73
CA CYS A 162 22.22 -4.78 -10.62
C CYS A 162 20.76 -4.46 -10.80
N ARG A 163 20.25 -3.58 -9.96
CA ARG A 163 18.87 -3.10 -10.02
C ARG A 163 18.84 -1.59 -9.97
N GLY A 164 18.01 -1.00 -10.82
CA GLY A 164 17.74 0.42 -10.85
C GLY A 164 16.43 0.74 -10.13
N GLY A 165 16.30 1.95 -9.66
CA GLY A 165 15.07 2.50 -9.13
C GLY A 165 15.06 4.02 -9.27
N PRO A 166 13.88 4.67 -9.21
CA PRO A 166 13.80 6.12 -9.27
C PRO A 166 14.51 6.74 -8.06
N PRO A 167 15.29 7.82 -8.27
CA PRO A 167 16.00 8.47 -7.16
C PRO A 167 15.09 9.42 -6.35
N GLY A 168 13.80 9.51 -6.63
CA GLY A 168 12.98 10.62 -6.21
C GLY A 168 13.31 11.90 -6.99
N TYR A 169 12.64 13.00 -6.68
CA TYR A 169 12.88 14.30 -7.33
C TYR A 169 13.57 15.26 -6.37
N PHE A 170 14.73 15.77 -6.76
CA PHE A 170 15.55 16.72 -5.99
C PHE A 170 15.78 18.03 -6.74
N GLY A 171 15.10 18.25 -7.88
CA GLY A 171 15.19 19.49 -8.64
C GLY A 171 16.51 19.72 -9.35
N THR A 172 17.33 18.68 -9.54
CA THR A 172 18.62 18.80 -10.25
C THR A 172 18.39 18.92 -11.76
N ASP A 173 19.32 19.58 -12.47
CA ASP A 173 19.25 19.68 -13.93
C ASP A 173 19.34 18.31 -14.61
N GLU A 174 20.02 17.35 -13.98
CA GLU A 174 20.12 15.97 -14.45
C GLU A 174 18.76 15.26 -14.51
N GLN A 175 17.84 15.61 -13.59
CA GLN A 175 16.50 14.99 -13.52
C GLN A 175 15.47 15.65 -14.43
N ARG A 176 15.72 16.87 -14.90
CA ARG A 176 14.71 17.65 -15.63
C ARG A 176 14.37 17.00 -16.98
N GLY A 177 13.11 16.56 -17.12
CA GLY A 177 12.59 15.93 -18.35
C GLY A 177 13.19 14.57 -18.68
N ARG A 178 13.92 13.93 -17.73
CA ARG A 178 14.57 12.63 -17.94
C ARG A 178 13.98 11.57 -17.02
N ARG A 179 14.02 10.33 -17.49
CA ARG A 179 13.68 9.16 -16.68
C ARG A 179 14.95 8.56 -16.08
N ILE A 180 15.35 9.13 -14.96
CA ILE A 180 16.60 8.77 -14.29
C ILE A 180 16.37 7.55 -13.39
N ALA A 181 17.30 6.60 -13.45
CA ALA A 181 17.44 5.54 -12.47
C ALA A 181 18.82 5.59 -11.81
N HIS A 182 18.85 5.29 -10.52
CA HIS A 182 20.09 4.97 -9.81
C HIS A 182 20.22 3.45 -9.74
N VAL A 183 21.27 2.92 -10.33
CA VAL A 183 21.54 1.48 -10.42
C VAL A 183 22.62 1.11 -9.42
N GLN A 184 22.29 0.16 -8.55
CA GLN A 184 23.19 -0.45 -7.59
C GLN A 184 23.30 -1.94 -7.81
N CYS A 185 24.46 -2.52 -7.49
CA CYS A 185 24.73 -3.94 -7.70
C CYS A 185 24.95 -4.65 -6.37
N SER A 186 24.51 -5.91 -6.30
CA SER A 186 24.72 -6.81 -5.17
C SER A 186 25.55 -8.03 -5.59
N ASP A 187 26.42 -8.49 -4.70
CA ASP A 187 27.15 -9.74 -4.83
C ASP A 187 26.25 -10.91 -4.39
N THR A 188 25.89 -11.78 -5.32
CA THR A 188 24.95 -12.89 -5.08
C THR A 188 25.63 -14.20 -4.73
N ARG A 189 26.96 -14.19 -4.52
CA ARG A 189 27.72 -15.43 -4.26
C ARG A 189 27.36 -16.06 -2.93
N ARG A 190 26.92 -17.31 -2.97
CA ARG A 190 26.68 -18.17 -1.80
C ARG A 190 25.66 -17.62 -0.78
N VAL A 191 24.74 -16.77 -1.23
CA VAL A 191 23.65 -16.25 -0.40
C VAL A 191 22.34 -16.28 -1.18
N ARG A 192 21.22 -16.51 -0.49
CA ARG A 192 19.87 -16.39 -1.04
C ARG A 192 19.33 -14.97 -0.79
N ASN A 193 19.55 -14.45 0.42
CA ASN A 193 19.22 -13.09 0.75
C ASN A 193 20.35 -12.15 0.28
N THR A 194 20.11 -11.44 -0.82
CA THR A 194 21.10 -10.56 -1.45
C THR A 194 21.04 -9.12 -0.93
N TRP A 195 20.06 -8.76 -0.13
CA TRP A 195 19.88 -7.39 0.39
C TRP A 195 21.11 -6.89 1.15
N PRO A 196 21.76 -7.67 2.03
CA PRO A 196 22.97 -7.24 2.73
C PRO A 196 24.20 -7.10 1.85
N ARG A 197 24.16 -7.66 0.66
CA ARG A 197 25.34 -7.83 -0.19
C ARG A 197 25.47 -6.74 -1.25
N GLN A 198 24.80 -5.60 -1.07
CA GLN A 198 24.97 -4.43 -1.94
C GLN A 198 26.41 -3.95 -1.90
N ILE A 199 26.96 -3.55 -3.07
CA ILE A 199 28.28 -2.94 -3.19
C ILE A 199 28.16 -1.51 -2.68
N PRO A 200 28.71 -1.18 -1.50
CA PRO A 200 28.50 0.12 -0.89
C PRO A 200 29.30 1.21 -1.57
N GLY A 201 28.76 2.44 -1.58
CA GLY A 201 29.40 3.61 -2.13
C GLY A 201 29.65 3.55 -3.65
N LEU A 202 28.88 2.76 -4.39
CA LEU A 202 28.99 2.65 -5.85
C LEU A 202 27.62 2.67 -6.50
N THR A 203 27.31 3.73 -7.25
CA THR A 203 26.02 3.92 -7.92
C THR A 203 26.24 4.38 -9.35
N ALA A 204 25.62 3.73 -10.33
CA ALA A 204 25.53 4.24 -11.70
C ALA A 204 24.23 5.04 -11.86
N VAL A 205 24.34 6.24 -12.40
CA VAL A 205 23.23 7.10 -12.79
C VAL A 205 22.96 6.90 -14.27
N VAL A 206 21.74 6.50 -14.59
CA VAL A 206 21.36 6.15 -15.97
C VAL A 206 20.12 6.93 -16.42
N ASP A 207 20.07 7.26 -17.69
CA ASP A 207 18.88 7.78 -18.36
C ASP A 207 18.24 6.64 -19.14
N LEU A 208 17.04 6.20 -18.71
CA LEU A 208 16.34 5.07 -19.32
C LEU A 208 15.76 5.42 -20.68
N ASN A 209 15.38 6.68 -20.93
CA ASN A 209 14.87 7.11 -22.22
C ASN A 209 15.99 7.16 -23.26
N ALA A 210 17.14 7.72 -22.88
CA ALA A 210 18.31 7.78 -23.77
C ALA A 210 19.08 6.45 -23.84
N LYS A 211 18.77 5.48 -22.94
CA LYS A 211 19.49 4.20 -22.80
C LYS A 211 20.99 4.44 -22.60
N GLN A 212 21.35 5.37 -21.69
CA GLN A 212 22.71 5.81 -21.47
C GLN A 212 23.09 5.82 -19.99
N VAL A 213 24.28 5.30 -19.68
CA VAL A 213 24.95 5.54 -18.39
C VAL A 213 25.50 6.96 -18.40
N LEU A 214 24.96 7.84 -17.58
CA LEU A 214 25.38 9.25 -17.51
C LEU A 214 26.69 9.42 -16.75
N ARG A 215 26.82 8.70 -15.63
CA ARG A 215 28.02 8.70 -14.78
C ARG A 215 27.99 7.56 -13.78
N VAL A 216 29.15 7.26 -13.23
CA VAL A 216 29.32 6.33 -12.11
C VAL A 216 29.89 7.09 -10.93
N VAL A 217 29.20 7.05 -9.79
CA VAL A 217 29.64 7.69 -8.54
C VAL A 217 30.31 6.64 -7.69
N ASP A 218 31.57 6.88 -7.32
CA ASP A 218 32.41 6.02 -6.49
C ASP A 218 32.86 6.81 -5.24
N GLU A 219 32.19 6.58 -4.12
CA GLU A 219 32.44 7.25 -2.83
C GLU A 219 33.62 6.60 -2.06
N GLY A 220 34.31 5.66 -2.67
CA GLY A 220 35.45 4.97 -2.08
C GLY A 220 35.19 3.49 -1.83
N VAL A 221 36.20 2.79 -1.32
CA VAL A 221 36.16 1.36 -1.11
C VAL A 221 35.69 1.07 0.32
N ILE A 222 34.49 0.54 0.45
CA ILE A 222 33.92 0.00 1.69
C ILE A 222 33.82 -1.51 1.50
N PRO A 223 34.27 -2.33 2.47
CA PRO A 223 34.16 -3.79 2.36
C PRO A 223 32.70 -4.24 2.31
N VAL A 224 32.34 -5.08 1.37
CA VAL A 224 31.04 -5.75 1.38
C VAL A 224 30.99 -6.70 2.58
N THR A 225 29.89 -6.68 3.34
CA THR A 225 29.73 -7.56 4.50
C THR A 225 29.88 -9.03 4.12
N LYS A 226 30.39 -9.84 5.06
CA LYS A 226 30.40 -11.30 4.97
C LYS A 226 29.23 -11.94 5.71
N ALA A 227 28.34 -11.14 6.32
CA ALA A 227 27.18 -11.62 7.01
C ALA A 227 26.33 -12.51 6.08
N VAL A 228 25.87 -13.63 6.61
CA VAL A 228 24.92 -14.53 5.95
C VAL A 228 23.58 -14.27 6.61
N ALA A 229 22.66 -13.73 5.85
CA ALA A 229 21.33 -13.32 6.32
C ALA A 229 20.21 -14.18 5.70
N ASP A 230 20.56 -15.39 5.29
CA ASP A 230 19.59 -16.37 4.82
C ASP A 230 18.71 -16.82 5.99
N TYR A 231 17.41 -16.91 5.76
CA TYR A 231 16.41 -17.19 6.80
C TYR A 231 15.58 -18.45 6.51
N ASP A 232 16.04 -19.28 5.56
CA ASP A 232 15.45 -20.60 5.35
C ASP A 232 15.82 -21.57 6.50
N ALA A 233 15.04 -22.65 6.62
CA ALA A 233 15.18 -23.60 7.71
C ALA A 233 16.59 -24.19 7.85
N ALA A 234 17.36 -24.30 6.76
CA ALA A 234 18.73 -24.80 6.79
C ALA A 234 19.71 -23.79 7.39
N SER A 235 19.43 -22.49 7.21
CA SER A 235 20.29 -21.38 7.66
C SER A 235 20.04 -20.99 9.11
N ILE A 236 18.79 -21.03 9.59
CA ILE A 236 18.41 -20.60 10.95
C ILE A 236 18.60 -21.69 12.02
N GLY A 237 18.88 -22.94 11.62
CA GLY A 237 19.03 -24.06 12.53
C GLY A 237 17.69 -24.72 12.94
N PRO A 238 17.69 -25.58 13.97
CA PRO A 238 16.51 -26.33 14.35
C PRO A 238 15.41 -25.40 14.88
N ALA A 239 14.18 -25.66 14.43
CA ALA A 239 13.00 -24.96 14.94
C ALA A 239 12.76 -25.30 16.43
N ARG A 240 12.09 -24.43 17.15
CA ARG A 240 11.56 -24.72 18.49
C ARG A 240 10.58 -25.89 18.43
N GLU A 241 10.34 -26.52 19.59
CA GLU A 241 9.24 -27.48 19.72
C GLU A 241 7.92 -26.82 19.31
N VAL A 242 7.15 -27.54 18.52
CA VAL A 242 5.83 -27.08 18.09
C VAL A 242 4.89 -27.11 19.30
N PRO A 243 4.25 -25.99 19.67
CA PRO A 243 3.24 -26.02 20.74
C PRO A 243 2.04 -26.87 20.32
N SER A 244 1.25 -27.30 21.31
CA SER A 244 -0.01 -28.03 21.03
C SER A 244 -0.86 -27.24 20.01
N PRO A 245 -1.32 -27.88 18.93
CA PRO A 245 -2.04 -27.18 17.88
C PRO A 245 -3.41 -26.71 18.38
N MET A 246 -3.71 -25.45 18.11
CA MET A 246 -5.08 -24.92 18.22
C MET A 246 -5.78 -25.06 16.87
N ARG A 247 -7.01 -25.52 16.89
CA ARG A 247 -7.85 -25.60 15.68
C ARG A 247 -9.07 -24.72 15.86
N VAL A 248 -9.36 -23.92 14.84
CA VAL A 248 -10.65 -23.25 14.67
C VAL A 248 -11.43 -24.09 13.66
N ASP A 249 -12.51 -24.68 14.08
CA ASP A 249 -13.36 -25.53 13.24
C ASP A 249 -14.70 -24.82 12.99
N GLN A 250 -15.08 -24.73 11.72
CA GLN A 250 -16.36 -24.20 11.26
C GLN A 250 -17.09 -25.31 10.47
N PRO A 251 -17.71 -26.29 11.15
CA PRO A 251 -18.24 -27.49 10.52
C PRO A 251 -19.39 -27.21 9.53
N LEU A 252 -20.03 -26.05 9.62
CA LEU A 252 -21.07 -25.58 8.70
C LEU A 252 -20.53 -24.64 7.60
N GLY A 253 -19.18 -24.51 7.50
CA GLY A 253 -18.54 -23.57 6.62
C GLY A 253 -18.43 -22.16 7.22
N PRO A 254 -17.92 -21.17 6.43
CA PRO A 254 -17.76 -19.79 6.88
C PRO A 254 -19.11 -19.15 7.21
N GLY A 255 -19.14 -18.30 8.24
CA GLY A 255 -20.33 -17.58 8.66
C GLY A 255 -20.70 -16.36 7.77
N PHE A 256 -20.00 -16.18 6.64
CA PHE A 256 -20.26 -15.13 5.65
C PHE A 256 -20.56 -15.73 4.28
N ARG A 257 -21.19 -14.93 3.42
CA ARG A 257 -21.43 -15.25 2.02
C ARG A 257 -20.60 -14.32 1.14
N LEU A 258 -19.96 -14.89 0.12
CA LEU A 258 -19.31 -14.19 -0.97
C LEU A 258 -20.06 -14.52 -2.27
N ASP A 259 -20.66 -13.50 -2.92
CA ASP A 259 -21.37 -13.60 -4.19
C ASP A 259 -20.67 -12.67 -5.20
N GLY A 260 -19.88 -13.25 -6.10
CA GLY A 260 -18.93 -12.48 -6.91
C GLY A 260 -17.92 -11.74 -6.02
N HIS A 261 -18.03 -10.43 -5.96
CA HIS A 261 -17.21 -9.55 -5.13
C HIS A 261 -18.00 -8.94 -3.95
N VAL A 262 -19.26 -9.30 -3.77
CA VAL A 262 -20.11 -8.81 -2.69
C VAL A 262 -20.04 -9.76 -1.50
N VAL A 263 -19.68 -9.22 -0.35
CA VAL A 263 -19.59 -9.93 0.93
C VAL A 263 -20.79 -9.58 1.79
N GLU A 264 -21.43 -10.58 2.39
CA GLU A 264 -22.45 -10.42 3.42
C GLU A 264 -22.03 -11.22 4.66
N TRP A 265 -21.95 -10.51 5.79
CA TRP A 265 -21.64 -11.12 7.08
C TRP A 265 -22.45 -10.46 8.19
N GLN A 266 -23.32 -11.22 8.81
CA GLN A 266 -24.22 -10.69 9.84
C GLN A 266 -24.98 -9.43 9.31
N LYS A 267 -24.77 -8.27 9.93
CA LYS A 267 -25.39 -7.00 9.50
C LYS A 267 -24.57 -6.22 8.48
N TRP A 268 -23.36 -6.67 8.16
CA TRP A 268 -22.48 -6.03 7.17
C TRP A 268 -22.79 -6.52 5.76
N ARG A 269 -22.73 -5.59 4.81
CA ARG A 269 -22.68 -5.87 3.37
C ARG A 269 -21.73 -4.88 2.73
N PHE A 270 -20.79 -5.38 1.91
CA PHE A 270 -19.83 -4.55 1.21
C PHE A 270 -19.31 -5.26 -0.05
N HIS A 271 -18.71 -4.49 -0.94
CA HIS A 271 -18.00 -4.97 -2.12
C HIS A 271 -16.49 -4.94 -1.88
N VAL A 272 -15.75 -5.94 -2.38
CA VAL A 272 -14.29 -6.02 -2.28
C VAL A 272 -13.68 -6.29 -3.65
N ARG A 273 -12.63 -5.56 -4.02
CA ARG A 273 -11.87 -5.78 -5.26
C ARG A 273 -10.38 -5.49 -5.07
N SER A 274 -9.59 -6.00 -6.02
CA SER A 274 -8.17 -5.65 -6.17
C SER A 274 -8.01 -4.54 -7.19
N ASP A 275 -7.07 -3.64 -6.96
CA ASP A 275 -6.68 -2.53 -7.83
C ASP A 275 -5.15 -2.55 -7.99
N GLN A 276 -4.65 -2.37 -9.21
CA GLN A 276 -3.22 -2.50 -9.49
C GLN A 276 -2.37 -1.44 -8.79
N ARG A 277 -2.91 -0.24 -8.51
CA ARG A 277 -2.15 0.82 -7.85
C ARG A 277 -2.19 0.71 -6.32
N VAL A 278 -3.37 0.50 -5.74
CA VAL A 278 -3.57 0.63 -4.29
C VAL A 278 -3.86 -0.69 -3.57
N GLY A 279 -4.02 -1.78 -4.30
CA GLY A 279 -4.32 -3.09 -3.71
C GLY A 279 -5.80 -3.27 -3.40
N THR A 280 -6.12 -3.74 -2.19
CA THR A 280 -7.50 -4.05 -1.81
C THR A 280 -8.32 -2.78 -1.57
N ILE A 281 -9.47 -2.70 -2.25
CA ILE A 281 -10.47 -1.65 -2.07
C ILE A 281 -11.74 -2.29 -1.51
N VAL A 282 -12.27 -1.71 -0.44
CA VAL A 282 -13.62 -2.03 0.09
C VAL A 282 -14.58 -0.92 -0.27
N SER A 283 -15.78 -1.26 -0.73
CA SER A 283 -16.72 -0.26 -1.26
C SER A 283 -18.15 -0.58 -0.87
N THR A 284 -19.04 0.41 -0.97
CA THR A 284 -20.47 0.31 -0.70
C THR A 284 -20.80 -0.38 0.63
N VAL A 285 -20.02 -0.03 1.66
CA VAL A 285 -20.14 -0.63 2.99
C VAL A 285 -21.41 -0.14 3.67
N THR A 286 -22.27 -1.09 4.02
CA THR A 286 -23.54 -0.83 4.70
C THR A 286 -23.69 -1.71 5.94
N TYR A 287 -24.42 -1.22 6.95
CA TYR A 287 -24.77 -1.96 8.16
C TYR A 287 -26.27 -2.01 8.36
N GLY A 288 -26.83 -3.18 8.66
CA GLY A 288 -28.25 -3.41 8.88
C GLY A 288 -28.79 -4.58 8.05
N GLU A 289 -30.11 -4.76 8.03
CA GLU A 289 -30.79 -5.85 7.34
C GLU A 289 -31.88 -5.32 6.40
N GLY A 290 -31.99 -5.93 5.21
CA GLY A 290 -33.02 -5.57 4.22
C GLY A 290 -33.06 -4.07 3.92
N GLU A 291 -34.23 -3.48 3.92
CA GLU A 291 -34.45 -2.04 3.68
C GLU A 291 -33.94 -1.12 4.80
N ARG A 292 -33.56 -1.68 5.95
CA ARG A 292 -32.98 -0.95 7.08
C ARG A 292 -31.46 -0.85 6.99
N ARG A 293 -30.83 -1.26 5.88
CA ARG A 293 -29.42 -1.09 5.64
C ARG A 293 -29.07 0.39 5.53
N ARG A 294 -28.03 0.78 6.22
CA ARG A 294 -27.55 2.16 6.33
C ARG A 294 -26.16 2.28 5.75
N PRO A 295 -25.89 3.23 4.85
CA PRO A 295 -24.56 3.50 4.35
C PRO A 295 -23.62 3.93 5.48
N VAL A 296 -22.36 3.50 5.38
CA VAL A 296 -21.28 3.84 6.31
C VAL A 296 -20.08 4.38 5.54
N LEU A 297 -19.64 3.68 4.49
CA LEU A 297 -18.46 4.02 3.72
C LEU A 297 -18.72 3.70 2.24
N TYR A 298 -18.55 4.69 1.37
CA TYR A 298 -18.61 4.43 -0.08
C TYR A 298 -17.39 3.68 -0.56
N GLU A 299 -16.19 4.19 -0.27
CA GLU A 299 -14.93 3.55 -0.67
C GLU A 299 -13.83 3.80 0.36
N GLY A 300 -13.09 2.74 0.70
CA GLY A 300 -11.91 2.81 1.55
C GLY A 300 -10.77 2.00 0.97
N HIS A 301 -9.59 2.61 0.88
CA HIS A 301 -8.37 1.96 0.39
C HIS A 301 -7.10 2.66 0.90
N LEU A 302 -5.98 1.97 0.79
CA LEU A 302 -4.67 2.59 0.88
C LEU A 302 -4.52 3.62 -0.25
N SER A 303 -4.16 4.85 0.07
CA SER A 303 -3.95 5.89 -0.93
C SER A 303 -2.48 6.01 -1.32
N GLU A 304 -1.57 5.99 -0.33
CA GLU A 304 -0.14 6.09 -0.56
C GLU A 304 0.65 5.47 0.60
N ILE A 305 1.86 5.00 0.29
CA ILE A 305 2.88 4.62 1.29
C ILE A 305 4.10 5.49 1.03
N PHE A 306 4.64 6.12 2.07
CA PHE A 306 5.87 6.89 1.97
C PHE A 306 6.92 6.37 2.94
N VAL A 307 8.12 6.04 2.40
CA VAL A 307 9.22 5.43 3.17
C VAL A 307 10.53 6.19 2.89
N PRO A 308 10.83 7.23 3.68
CA PRO A 308 12.12 7.93 3.62
C PRO A 308 13.15 7.28 4.54
N TYR A 309 14.34 7.00 4.00
CA TYR A 309 15.50 6.51 4.76
C TYR A 309 16.37 7.69 5.24
N MET A 310 16.90 7.58 6.47
CA MET A 310 17.58 8.68 7.17
C MET A 310 19.11 8.64 7.02
N ASP A 311 19.65 8.38 5.82
CA ASP A 311 21.07 8.36 5.55
C ASP A 311 21.42 9.30 4.39
N PRO A 312 22.29 10.31 4.58
CA PRO A 312 22.60 11.32 3.58
C PRO A 312 23.63 10.90 2.53
N ALA A 313 24.23 9.69 2.61
CA ALA A 313 25.21 9.21 1.63
C ALA A 313 24.57 9.14 0.22
N PHE A 314 25.41 9.28 -0.84
CA PHE A 314 24.92 9.36 -2.22
C PHE A 314 24.10 8.11 -2.63
N ASP A 315 24.51 6.95 -2.19
CA ASP A 315 23.82 5.69 -2.45
C ASP A 315 22.56 5.47 -1.59
N TRP A 316 22.28 6.39 -0.62
CA TRP A 316 21.19 6.30 0.34
C TRP A 316 20.17 7.44 0.30
N TYR A 317 20.59 8.72 0.19
CA TYR A 317 19.70 9.89 0.31
C TYR A 317 18.48 9.83 -0.60
N ARG A 318 18.58 9.13 -1.72
CA ARG A 318 17.53 8.94 -2.73
C ARG A 318 16.43 7.96 -2.32
N ARG A 319 16.63 7.19 -1.25
CA ARG A 319 15.66 6.18 -0.79
C ARG A 319 14.55 6.87 -0.01
N ASN A 320 13.58 7.40 -0.77
CA ASN A 320 12.41 8.08 -0.27
C ASN A 320 11.22 7.71 -1.16
N PHE A 321 10.74 6.48 -0.98
CA PHE A 321 9.83 5.80 -1.89
C PHE A 321 8.38 6.18 -1.65
N LEU A 322 7.61 6.38 -2.73
CA LEU A 322 6.16 6.48 -2.75
C LEU A 322 5.61 5.21 -3.39
N ASP A 323 5.39 4.18 -2.56
CA ASP A 323 5.22 2.81 -3.03
C ASP A 323 3.97 2.57 -3.89
N ALA A 324 2.87 3.27 -3.62
CA ALA A 324 1.70 3.20 -4.49
C ALA A 324 1.88 4.09 -5.73
N GLY A 325 2.38 5.30 -5.54
CA GLY A 325 2.50 6.30 -6.60
C GLY A 325 3.64 6.06 -7.58
N GLU A 326 4.74 5.48 -7.14
CA GLU A 326 5.90 5.18 -8.00
C GLU A 326 5.85 3.75 -8.55
N PHE A 327 5.40 2.76 -7.74
CA PHE A 327 5.58 1.34 -8.08
C PHE A 327 4.28 0.56 -8.27
N ASN A 328 3.10 1.14 -8.04
CA ASN A 328 1.82 0.41 -8.07
C ASN A 328 1.80 -0.71 -7.01
N ALA A 329 1.67 -0.37 -5.74
CA ALA A 329 1.69 -1.33 -4.62
C ALA A 329 0.76 -2.54 -4.82
N GLY A 330 -0.41 -2.33 -5.43
CA GLY A 330 -1.36 -3.40 -5.76
C GLY A 330 -0.86 -4.36 -6.85
N GLY A 331 0.06 -3.93 -7.72
CA GLY A 331 0.73 -4.79 -8.70
C GLY A 331 1.76 -5.75 -8.05
N PHE A 332 2.17 -5.46 -6.82
CA PHE A 332 3.10 -6.28 -6.03
C PHE A 332 2.41 -7.15 -4.98
N ILE A 333 1.07 -7.24 -5.00
CA ILE A 333 0.34 -8.19 -4.17
C ILE A 333 0.82 -9.61 -4.51
N LYS A 334 1.05 -10.42 -3.47
CA LYS A 334 1.53 -11.80 -3.59
C LYS A 334 0.45 -12.79 -3.17
N PRO A 335 0.48 -14.01 -3.73
CA PRO A 335 -0.40 -15.08 -3.28
C PRO A 335 -0.28 -15.34 -1.78
N LEU A 336 -1.40 -15.28 -1.08
CA LEU A 336 -1.48 -15.62 0.34
C LEU A 336 -1.43 -17.15 0.53
N LEU A 337 -0.66 -17.58 1.52
CA LEU A 337 -0.44 -18.99 1.81
C LEU A 337 -1.47 -19.50 2.82
N ARG A 338 -2.22 -20.53 2.43
CA ARG A 338 -3.22 -21.20 3.27
C ARG A 338 -2.57 -21.81 4.52
N GLY A 339 -3.15 -21.56 5.68
CA GLY A 339 -2.64 -22.06 6.96
C GLY A 339 -1.42 -21.31 7.51
N LEU A 340 -0.87 -20.34 6.75
CA LEU A 340 0.24 -19.49 7.17
C LEU A 340 -0.18 -18.01 7.21
N ASP A 341 -0.46 -17.41 6.06
CA ASP A 341 -0.88 -16.00 6.01
C ASP A 341 -2.34 -15.81 6.41
N CYS A 342 -3.17 -16.82 6.15
CA CYS A 342 -4.59 -16.87 6.50
C CYS A 342 -4.93 -18.24 7.10
N PRO A 343 -5.96 -18.32 7.96
CA PRO A 343 -6.42 -19.61 8.51
C PRO A 343 -6.74 -20.64 7.42
N GLU A 344 -6.65 -21.92 7.75
CA GLU A 344 -6.90 -23.02 6.83
C GLU A 344 -8.28 -22.95 6.17
N GLY A 345 -9.30 -22.54 6.93
CA GLY A 345 -10.69 -22.40 6.47
C GLY A 345 -11.00 -21.07 5.74
N ALA A 346 -10.03 -20.21 5.48
CA ALA A 346 -10.25 -18.94 4.79
C ALA A 346 -10.74 -19.13 3.35
N VAL A 347 -11.59 -18.23 2.88
CA VAL A 347 -12.00 -18.10 1.48
C VAL A 347 -11.05 -17.19 0.75
N TYR A 348 -10.57 -17.59 -0.42
CA TYR A 348 -9.60 -16.85 -1.21
C TYR A 348 -10.23 -16.27 -2.47
N VAL A 349 -9.80 -15.07 -2.84
CA VAL A 349 -10.18 -14.37 -4.06
C VAL A 349 -8.92 -14.17 -4.91
N ASP A 350 -9.01 -14.52 -6.18
CA ASP A 350 -7.95 -14.28 -7.16
C ASP A 350 -8.01 -12.84 -7.66
N GLY A 351 -6.87 -12.33 -8.11
CA GLY A 351 -6.75 -11.02 -8.74
C GLY A 351 -6.29 -11.10 -10.19
N LEU A 352 -6.48 -10.01 -10.89
CA LEU A 352 -6.00 -9.82 -12.25
C LEU A 352 -5.36 -8.44 -12.36
N ILE A 353 -4.14 -8.38 -12.85
CA ILE A 353 -3.38 -7.15 -13.09
C ILE A 353 -2.86 -7.13 -14.52
N SER A 354 -2.42 -5.99 -15.03
CA SER A 354 -1.70 -5.93 -16.30
C SER A 354 -0.21 -6.22 -16.11
N ASP A 355 0.40 -6.85 -17.13
CA ASP A 355 1.86 -6.81 -17.31
C ASP A 355 2.29 -5.50 -18.03
N ASP A 356 3.60 -5.31 -18.24
CA ASP A 356 4.13 -4.12 -18.92
C ASP A 356 3.64 -3.96 -20.39
N GLU A 357 3.13 -5.01 -21.00
CA GLU A 357 2.49 -4.98 -22.32
C GLU A 357 0.96 -4.82 -22.25
N GLY A 358 0.40 -4.60 -21.06
CA GLY A 358 -1.04 -4.41 -20.85
C GLY A 358 -1.85 -5.71 -20.82
N ARG A 359 -1.21 -6.87 -20.97
CA ARG A 359 -1.88 -8.17 -21.01
C ARG A 359 -2.33 -8.61 -19.61
N PRO A 360 -3.48 -9.29 -19.50
CA PRO A 360 -3.96 -9.77 -18.20
C PRO A 360 -3.03 -10.83 -17.61
N LYS A 361 -2.57 -10.59 -16.39
CA LYS A 361 -1.73 -11.48 -15.58
C LYS A 361 -2.50 -11.92 -14.35
N PRO A 362 -2.98 -13.18 -14.29
CA PRO A 362 -3.66 -13.71 -13.10
C PRO A 362 -2.70 -13.83 -11.92
N VAL A 363 -3.18 -13.44 -10.76
CA VAL A 363 -2.49 -13.62 -9.47
C VAL A 363 -3.45 -14.37 -8.54
N PRO A 364 -3.16 -15.62 -8.18
CA PRO A 364 -4.05 -16.39 -7.32
C PRO A 364 -4.01 -15.90 -5.87
N ASN A 365 -5.11 -16.08 -5.14
CA ASN A 365 -5.18 -15.85 -3.69
C ASN A 365 -4.69 -14.46 -3.24
N VAL A 366 -5.00 -13.39 -3.96
CA VAL A 366 -4.52 -12.03 -3.62
C VAL A 366 -5.20 -11.47 -2.38
N THR A 367 -6.41 -11.96 -2.07
CA THR A 367 -7.19 -11.56 -0.90
C THR A 367 -7.74 -12.81 -0.23
N CYS A 368 -7.71 -12.88 1.09
CA CYS A 368 -8.43 -13.88 1.86
C CYS A 368 -9.47 -13.24 2.78
N LEU A 369 -10.58 -13.95 2.96
CA LEU A 369 -11.63 -13.59 3.91
C LEU A 369 -11.75 -14.70 4.96
N PHE A 370 -11.77 -14.31 6.22
CA PHE A 370 -11.93 -15.26 7.33
C PHE A 370 -12.54 -14.62 8.56
N GLU A 371 -13.23 -15.42 9.35
CA GLU A 371 -13.70 -15.00 10.66
C GLU A 371 -12.57 -15.21 11.68
N ARG A 372 -12.39 -14.21 12.57
CA ARG A 372 -11.41 -14.27 13.66
C ARG A 372 -12.13 -14.18 14.99
N GLU A 373 -11.90 -15.17 15.84
CA GLU A 373 -12.30 -15.19 17.24
C GLU A 373 -11.04 -15.42 18.09
N ALA A 374 -10.60 -14.40 18.79
CA ALA A 374 -9.35 -14.41 19.56
C ALA A 374 -9.59 -14.58 21.07
N GLY A 375 -10.81 -14.94 21.49
CA GLY A 375 -11.18 -15.03 22.89
C GLY A 375 -11.64 -13.71 23.51
N ASP A 376 -11.71 -12.65 22.71
CA ASP A 376 -12.17 -11.34 23.14
C ASP A 376 -13.68 -11.30 23.41
N MET A 377 -14.10 -10.33 24.21
CA MET A 377 -15.52 -10.09 24.52
C MET A 377 -16.03 -8.89 23.71
N ALA A 378 -17.22 -9.03 23.12
CA ALA A 378 -17.94 -7.90 22.52
C ALA A 378 -18.46 -6.93 23.61
N TRP A 379 -18.93 -7.50 24.70
CA TRP A 379 -19.26 -6.76 25.92
C TRP A 379 -19.34 -7.71 27.12
N ARG A 380 -19.19 -7.16 28.33
CA ARG A 380 -19.28 -7.89 29.58
C ARG A 380 -19.78 -6.97 30.69
N HIS A 381 -20.69 -7.49 31.51
CA HIS A 381 -21.05 -6.88 32.78
C HIS A 381 -21.19 -7.99 33.85
N PHE A 382 -20.80 -7.67 35.07
CA PHE A 382 -20.96 -8.54 36.24
C PHE A 382 -21.71 -7.76 37.30
N SER A 383 -22.91 -8.23 37.66
CA SER A 383 -23.68 -7.84 38.83
C SER A 383 -23.94 -9.09 39.65
N ASP A 384 -25.17 -9.36 40.08
CA ASP A 384 -25.54 -10.62 40.77
C ASP A 384 -25.34 -11.84 39.86
N GLU A 385 -25.61 -11.67 38.56
CA GLU A 385 -25.29 -12.66 37.54
C GLU A 385 -24.37 -12.09 36.45
N PRO A 386 -23.32 -12.86 36.02
CA PRO A 386 -22.43 -12.43 34.96
C PRO A 386 -23.07 -12.56 33.59
N GLU A 387 -22.99 -11.50 32.79
CA GLU A 387 -23.36 -11.49 31.38
C GLU A 387 -22.20 -11.10 30.51
N SER A 388 -21.97 -11.85 29.43
CA SER A 388 -20.90 -11.61 28.44
C SER A 388 -21.30 -12.15 27.08
N ARG A 389 -20.76 -11.53 26.04
CA ARG A 389 -20.86 -12.01 24.64
C ARG A 389 -19.48 -12.06 24.01
N ARG A 390 -19.23 -13.11 23.24
CA ARG A 390 -17.99 -13.28 22.50
C ARG A 390 -17.94 -12.32 21.32
N LYS A 391 -16.73 -11.84 21.04
CA LYS A 391 -16.45 -11.02 19.87
C LYS A 391 -15.97 -11.89 18.72
N ARG A 392 -16.48 -11.59 17.52
CA ARG A 392 -15.98 -12.14 16.27
C ARG A 392 -15.83 -11.01 15.25
N ASP A 393 -14.78 -11.05 14.45
CA ASP A 393 -14.52 -10.12 13.37
C ASP A 393 -14.51 -10.86 12.03
N LEU A 394 -14.99 -10.22 10.95
CA LEU A 394 -14.71 -10.66 9.59
C LEU A 394 -13.50 -9.88 9.09
N VAL A 395 -12.44 -10.58 8.71
CA VAL A 395 -11.19 -9.99 8.21
C VAL A 395 -11.09 -10.19 6.71
N VAL A 396 -10.78 -9.11 5.99
CA VAL A 396 -10.35 -9.10 4.59
C VAL A 396 -8.87 -8.76 4.59
N ARG A 397 -8.01 -9.70 4.19
CA ARG A 397 -6.55 -9.58 4.21
C ARG A 397 -5.95 -9.63 2.82
N SER A 398 -4.95 -8.79 2.57
CA SER A 398 -4.03 -8.89 1.43
C SER A 398 -2.60 -8.60 1.89
N ALA A 399 -1.61 -8.97 1.06
CA ALA A 399 -0.20 -8.69 1.34
C ALA A 399 0.53 -8.27 0.06
N ALA A 400 1.37 -7.25 0.17
CA ALA A 400 2.20 -6.75 -0.93
C ALA A 400 3.68 -6.80 -0.54
N VAL A 401 4.55 -7.19 -1.50
CA VAL A 401 6.01 -7.20 -1.32
C VAL A 401 6.59 -6.03 -2.10
N LEU A 402 6.97 -4.98 -1.40
CA LEU A 402 7.49 -3.73 -1.96
C LEU A 402 8.98 -3.61 -1.63
N GLY A 403 9.82 -3.94 -2.59
CA GLY A 403 11.26 -3.97 -2.40
C GLY A 403 11.68 -5.02 -1.37
N ASN A 404 12.15 -4.55 -0.22
CA ASN A 404 12.59 -5.36 0.92
C ASN A 404 11.50 -5.61 1.97
N TYR A 405 10.39 -4.89 1.90
CA TYR A 405 9.29 -4.97 2.87
C TYR A 405 8.10 -5.78 2.37
N ASP A 406 7.49 -6.51 3.29
CA ASP A 406 6.19 -7.12 3.14
C ASP A 406 5.18 -6.34 3.99
N TYR A 407 4.13 -5.83 3.37
CA TYR A 407 3.04 -5.15 4.06
C TYR A 407 1.78 -6.01 4.01
N VAL A 408 1.22 -6.29 5.18
CA VAL A 408 -0.04 -7.01 5.35
C VAL A 408 -1.13 -6.01 5.69
N PHE A 409 -2.22 -5.99 4.91
CA PHE A 409 -3.35 -5.09 5.10
C PHE A 409 -4.57 -5.86 5.56
N ASP A 410 -5.15 -5.48 6.71
CA ASP A 410 -6.38 -6.06 7.27
C ASP A 410 -7.49 -5.00 7.34
N TRP A 411 -8.64 -5.29 6.72
CA TRP A 411 -9.90 -4.64 6.99
C TRP A 411 -10.74 -5.57 7.85
N SER A 412 -11.00 -5.20 9.10
CA SER A 412 -11.73 -6.03 10.06
C SER A 412 -13.08 -5.41 10.38
N PHE A 413 -14.15 -6.05 9.93
CA PHE A 413 -15.53 -5.67 10.21
C PHE A 413 -15.95 -6.29 11.53
N GLN A 414 -16.40 -5.49 12.48
CA GLN A 414 -16.73 -5.92 13.84
C GLN A 414 -18.24 -5.99 14.03
N GLN A 415 -18.68 -6.86 14.94
CA GLN A 415 -20.10 -7.09 15.20
C GLN A 415 -20.83 -5.89 15.80
N ASP A 416 -20.10 -4.97 16.42
CA ASP A 416 -20.62 -3.74 17.00
C ASP A 416 -20.81 -2.59 15.99
N GLY A 417 -20.47 -2.81 14.73
CA GLY A 417 -20.56 -1.79 13.69
C GLY A 417 -19.27 -0.98 13.50
N SER A 418 -18.17 -1.33 14.18
CA SER A 418 -16.85 -0.71 13.96
C SER A 418 -16.10 -1.39 12.81
N ILE A 419 -15.22 -0.65 12.16
CA ILE A 419 -14.28 -1.14 11.14
C ILE A 419 -12.86 -0.82 11.62
N ARG A 420 -12.03 -1.86 11.81
CA ARG A 420 -10.61 -1.67 12.10
C ARG A 420 -9.80 -1.86 10.83
N VAL A 421 -8.93 -0.90 10.54
CA VAL A 421 -7.95 -0.99 9.45
C VAL A 421 -6.57 -1.13 10.06
N ALA A 422 -5.82 -2.14 9.62
CA ALA A 422 -4.49 -2.42 10.17
C ALA A 422 -3.48 -2.68 9.06
N VAL A 423 -2.24 -2.24 9.28
CA VAL A 423 -1.07 -2.53 8.45
C VAL A 423 -0.03 -3.23 9.31
N GLY A 424 0.41 -4.40 8.88
CA GLY A 424 1.55 -5.12 9.45
C GLY A 424 2.77 -4.92 8.54
N ALA A 425 3.81 -4.26 9.04
CA ALA A 425 5.08 -4.11 8.33
C ALA A 425 6.07 -5.19 8.79
N THR A 426 6.65 -5.92 7.85
CA THR A 426 7.64 -6.99 8.07
C THR A 426 8.58 -7.09 6.88
N GLY A 427 9.38 -8.13 6.78
CA GLY A 427 10.34 -8.33 5.69
C GLY A 427 11.77 -8.07 6.15
N ILE A 428 12.58 -7.46 5.30
CA ILE A 428 14.00 -7.28 5.53
C ILE A 428 14.30 -5.79 5.73
N ALA A 429 14.90 -5.41 6.86
CA ALA A 429 15.41 -4.06 7.02
C ALA A 429 16.52 -3.79 5.99
N GLU A 430 16.45 -2.65 5.27
CA GLU A 430 17.55 -2.27 4.38
C GLU A 430 18.81 -1.95 5.17
N VAL A 431 19.93 -2.50 4.70
CA VAL A 431 21.22 -2.45 5.39
C VAL A 431 22.32 -1.95 4.48
N LYS A 432 23.33 -1.29 5.07
CA LYS A 432 24.57 -0.90 4.40
C LYS A 432 25.79 -1.48 5.08
N SER A 433 26.77 -1.84 4.29
CA SER A 433 28.09 -2.20 4.82
C SER A 433 28.86 -0.93 5.24
N THR A 434 29.69 -1.06 6.26
CA THR A 434 30.59 -0.01 6.76
C THR A 434 32.01 -0.53 6.95
N ALA A 435 33.00 0.35 7.00
CA ALA A 435 34.38 0.00 7.32
C ALA A 435 34.57 -0.40 8.80
N VAL A 436 33.66 0.03 9.67
CA VAL A 436 33.68 -0.23 11.12
C VAL A 436 33.02 -1.57 11.41
N MET A 437 33.64 -2.39 12.25
CA MET A 437 33.19 -3.77 12.51
C MET A 437 32.02 -3.88 13.49
N LYS A 438 31.92 -2.94 14.44
CA LYS A 438 30.90 -2.93 15.51
C LYS A 438 30.74 -1.55 16.09
N ALA A 439 29.65 -1.30 16.79
CA ALA A 439 29.40 -0.06 17.50
C ALA A 439 30.52 0.23 18.52
N GLU A 440 31.02 1.46 18.49
CA GLU A 440 31.91 1.97 19.54
C GLU A 440 31.04 2.61 20.60
N VAL A 441 31.07 2.07 21.83
CA VAL A 441 30.38 2.66 22.95
C VAL A 441 31.11 3.98 23.31
N GLN A 442 30.60 5.08 22.76
CA GLN A 442 31.07 6.41 23.21
C GLN A 442 30.65 6.60 24.69
N ARG A 443 31.57 6.46 25.61
CA ARG A 443 31.37 6.99 26.95
C ARG A 443 31.22 8.51 26.80
N ALA A 444 30.08 9.03 27.25
CA ALA A 444 29.86 10.47 27.30
C ALA A 444 31.03 11.11 28.04
N SER A 445 31.98 11.70 27.31
CA SER A 445 33.01 12.52 27.87
C SER A 445 32.38 13.86 28.23
N ASN A 446 32.27 14.15 29.52
CA ASN A 446 31.90 15.45 30.04
C ASN A 446 32.85 16.51 29.48
N GLY A 447 32.31 17.36 28.61
CA GLY A 447 32.87 18.69 28.33
C GLY A 447 34.10 18.73 27.40
N GLY A 448 33.87 18.96 26.12
CA GLY A 448 34.86 19.39 25.16
C GLY A 448 34.20 19.84 23.86
N SER A 449 34.37 21.10 23.47
CA SER A 449 33.90 21.71 22.22
C SER A 449 34.74 21.28 21.01
N GLY A 450 34.97 19.98 20.81
CA GLY A 450 35.58 19.44 19.60
C GLY A 450 34.47 18.98 18.63
N ALA A 451 34.67 19.22 17.33
CA ALA A 451 33.79 18.67 16.31
C ALA A 451 33.59 17.15 16.56
N ARG A 452 32.38 16.72 16.89
CA ARG A 452 32.06 15.28 17.06
C ARG A 452 32.29 14.64 15.71
N VAL A 453 33.20 13.68 15.63
CA VAL A 453 33.23 12.73 14.52
C VAL A 453 31.91 11.96 14.61
N GLU A 454 31.12 12.00 13.57
CA GLU A 454 29.84 11.32 13.51
C GLU A 454 30.06 9.81 13.70
N ALA A 455 29.34 9.19 14.61
CA ALA A 455 29.48 7.75 14.85
C ALA A 455 29.08 6.98 13.58
N ALA A 456 29.70 5.84 13.32
CA ALA A 456 29.39 5.03 12.13
C ALA A 456 27.92 4.59 12.06
N ASP A 457 27.24 4.55 13.19
CA ASP A 457 25.81 4.19 13.35
C ASP A 457 24.89 5.40 13.62
N ALA A 458 25.33 6.61 13.27
CA ALA A 458 24.53 7.83 13.48
C ALA A 458 23.15 7.77 12.78
N PHE A 459 23.07 7.08 11.64
CA PHE A 459 21.87 6.96 10.81
C PHE A 459 21.21 5.58 10.89
N GLY A 460 21.60 4.73 11.84
CA GLY A 460 21.08 3.36 11.97
C GLY A 460 21.66 2.61 13.14
N ARG A 461 21.62 1.29 13.10
CA ARG A 461 22.21 0.42 14.13
C ARG A 461 22.95 -0.76 13.52
N PHE A 462 24.03 -1.18 14.16
CA PHE A 462 24.69 -2.43 13.82
C PHE A 462 23.76 -3.61 14.11
N VAL A 463 23.53 -4.40 13.06
CA VAL A 463 22.76 -5.65 13.13
C VAL A 463 23.64 -6.87 12.93
N ASP A 464 24.86 -6.68 12.39
CA ASP A 464 25.91 -7.66 12.28
C ASP A 464 27.28 -6.95 12.16
N GLN A 465 28.37 -7.71 12.08
CA GLN A 465 29.71 -7.16 11.87
C GLN A 465 29.76 -6.41 10.52
N ASN A 466 30.28 -5.18 10.57
CA ASN A 466 30.37 -4.24 9.45
C ASN A 466 29.05 -4.02 8.68
N LEU A 467 27.89 -4.17 9.35
CA LEU A 467 26.58 -4.07 8.74
C LEU A 467 25.63 -3.24 9.63
N ILE A 468 25.11 -2.16 9.08
CA ILE A 468 24.19 -1.23 9.73
C ILE A 468 22.84 -1.29 9.03
N ALA A 469 21.77 -1.53 9.79
CA ALA A 469 20.41 -1.29 9.32
C ALA A 469 20.07 0.20 9.49
N VAL A 470 19.53 0.83 8.44
CA VAL A 470 19.33 2.28 8.38
C VAL A 470 17.96 2.64 8.94
N ASN A 471 17.91 3.67 9.80
CA ASN A 471 16.66 4.22 10.31
C ASN A 471 15.81 4.78 9.17
N HIS A 472 14.49 4.64 9.29
CA HIS A 472 13.54 5.14 8.28
C HIS A 472 12.16 5.30 8.88
N ASP A 473 11.30 6.02 8.17
CA ASP A 473 9.91 6.16 8.55
C ASP A 473 9.01 5.35 7.62
N HIS A 474 7.83 4.99 8.12
CA HIS A 474 6.73 4.51 7.31
C HIS A 474 5.51 5.39 7.56
N TYR A 475 4.90 5.88 6.47
CA TYR A 475 3.64 6.59 6.50
C TYR A 475 2.67 5.90 5.54
N PHE A 476 1.51 5.48 6.08
CA PHE A 476 0.45 4.84 5.32
C PHE A 476 -0.75 5.78 5.31
N ASN A 477 -1.06 6.34 4.15
CA ASN A 477 -2.24 7.18 3.99
C ASN A 477 -3.41 6.36 3.45
N PHE A 478 -4.56 6.49 4.08
CA PHE A 478 -5.82 5.86 3.67
C PHE A 478 -6.81 6.93 3.21
N ARG A 479 -7.42 6.69 2.04
CA ARG A 479 -8.59 7.42 1.56
C ARG A 479 -9.85 6.73 2.10
N LEU A 480 -10.70 7.48 2.78
CA LEU A 480 -11.89 7.00 3.46
C LEU A 480 -13.07 7.91 3.09
N ASP A 481 -13.87 7.48 2.15
CA ASP A 481 -15.06 8.17 1.66
C ASP A 481 -16.28 7.74 2.49
N LEU A 482 -16.50 8.44 3.61
CA LEU A 482 -17.54 8.08 4.57
C LEU A 482 -18.89 8.65 4.13
N ASP A 483 -19.87 7.77 3.91
CA ASP A 483 -21.27 8.09 3.63
C ASP A 483 -22.17 7.75 4.82
N VAL A 484 -22.03 8.51 5.91
CA VAL A 484 -22.79 8.25 7.15
C VAL A 484 -24.27 8.57 6.95
N ASP A 485 -25.10 7.54 6.79
CA ASP A 485 -26.52 7.64 6.42
C ASP A 485 -26.78 8.40 5.11
N GLY A 486 -25.81 8.40 4.21
CA GLY A 486 -25.84 9.07 2.91
C GLY A 486 -24.65 10.01 2.70
N PRO A 487 -24.49 10.58 1.49
CA PRO A 487 -23.28 11.31 1.10
C PRO A 487 -23.18 12.73 1.70
N VAL A 488 -24.29 13.31 2.16
CA VAL A 488 -24.28 14.69 2.67
C VAL A 488 -23.91 14.73 4.15
N ASN A 489 -22.64 14.98 4.42
CA ASN A 489 -22.06 14.91 5.75
C ASN A 489 -21.36 16.22 6.15
N SER A 490 -20.88 16.29 7.40
CA SER A 490 -20.03 17.37 7.90
C SER A 490 -18.94 16.78 8.81
N PHE A 491 -17.75 17.36 8.76
CA PHE A 491 -16.67 16.99 9.67
C PHE A 491 -16.68 17.85 10.93
N VAL A 492 -16.56 17.20 12.10
CA VAL A 492 -16.50 17.84 13.40
C VAL A 492 -15.31 17.31 14.19
N ALA A 493 -14.52 18.23 14.73
CA ALA A 493 -13.51 17.95 15.75
C ALA A 493 -14.07 18.34 17.13
N ASP A 494 -14.40 17.36 17.97
CA ASP A 494 -14.82 17.59 19.34
C ASP A 494 -13.58 17.74 20.22
N ARG A 495 -13.19 18.97 20.54
CA ARG A 495 -12.06 19.26 21.41
C ARG A 495 -12.41 18.97 22.85
N LEU A 496 -11.51 18.30 23.57
CA LEU A 496 -11.64 18.10 25.02
C LEU A 496 -10.84 19.19 25.73
N MET A 497 -11.51 19.97 26.56
CA MET A 497 -10.92 21.12 27.22
C MET A 497 -11.16 21.11 28.73
N THR A 498 -10.21 21.58 29.50
CA THR A 498 -10.38 21.77 30.93
C THR A 498 -11.28 22.95 31.19
N LYS A 499 -12.31 22.74 32.02
CA LYS A 499 -13.14 23.78 32.61
C LYS A 499 -12.85 23.88 34.09
N THR A 500 -12.31 25.01 34.51
CA THR A 500 -12.14 25.34 35.94
C THR A 500 -13.48 25.68 36.56
N LEU A 501 -13.74 25.12 37.72
CA LEU A 501 -14.96 25.35 38.49
C LEU A 501 -14.72 26.41 39.59
N PRO A 502 -15.76 27.08 40.07
CA PRO A 502 -15.68 28.06 41.16
C PRO A 502 -15.02 27.47 42.41
N PRO A 503 -14.32 28.29 43.23
CA PRO A 503 -13.59 27.84 44.44
C PRO A 503 -14.41 27.07 45.46
N GLU A 504 -15.69 27.37 45.57
CA GLU A 504 -16.64 26.71 46.47
C GLU A 504 -17.08 25.32 45.99
N ASN A 505 -16.81 24.95 44.74
CA ASN A 505 -17.07 23.60 44.24
C ASN A 505 -16.00 22.65 44.75
N PRO A 506 -16.33 21.49 45.36
CA PRO A 506 -15.37 20.48 45.79
C PRO A 506 -14.47 19.96 44.63
N ARG A 507 -15.00 19.89 43.43
CA ARG A 507 -14.23 19.62 42.19
C ARG A 507 -13.61 20.92 41.69
N ARG A 508 -12.29 20.97 41.56
CA ARG A 508 -11.58 22.16 41.05
C ARG A 508 -11.61 22.28 39.55
N SER A 509 -11.74 21.18 38.85
CA SER A 509 -11.81 21.14 37.40
C SER A 509 -12.56 19.91 36.90
N ILE A 510 -13.15 20.04 35.73
CA ILE A 510 -13.70 18.97 34.91
C ILE A 510 -13.19 19.17 33.46
N TRP A 511 -13.30 18.17 32.64
CA TRP A 511 -13.17 18.37 31.19
C TRP A 511 -14.56 18.50 30.54
N VAL A 512 -14.62 19.25 29.46
CA VAL A 512 -15.83 19.46 28.66
C VAL A 512 -15.50 19.24 27.20
N ARG A 513 -16.50 18.88 26.42
CA ARG A 513 -16.41 18.75 24.97
C ARG A 513 -16.81 20.08 24.32
N GLU A 514 -16.00 20.60 23.42
CA GLU A 514 -16.29 21.76 22.60
C GLU A 514 -16.27 21.33 21.11
N PRO A 515 -17.42 21.19 20.45
CA PRO A 515 -17.50 20.80 19.07
C PRO A 515 -17.07 21.94 18.15
N MET A 516 -16.20 21.62 17.19
CA MET A 516 -15.78 22.53 16.12
C MET A 516 -16.16 21.91 14.77
N THR A 517 -17.20 22.43 14.13
CA THR A 517 -17.53 22.06 12.75
C THR A 517 -16.57 22.77 11.79
N ALA A 518 -15.84 22.02 11.00
CA ALA A 518 -14.99 22.58 9.96
C ALA A 518 -15.84 22.90 8.72
N ARG A 519 -15.76 24.15 8.26
CA ARG A 519 -16.51 24.63 7.09
C ARG A 519 -15.72 24.52 5.80
N THR A 520 -14.40 24.59 5.89
CA THR A 520 -13.49 24.55 4.76
C THR A 520 -12.30 23.64 5.04
N GLU A 521 -11.62 23.23 3.99
CA GLU A 521 -10.48 22.30 4.05
C GLU A 521 -9.38 22.75 5.03
N SER A 522 -9.05 24.05 5.04
CA SER A 522 -8.00 24.57 5.94
C SER A 522 -8.34 24.45 7.43
N GLN A 523 -9.61 24.36 7.78
CA GLN A 523 -10.07 24.15 9.16
C GLN A 523 -10.04 22.68 9.57
N ALA A 524 -9.84 21.77 8.63
CA ALA A 524 -9.86 20.32 8.83
C ALA A 524 -8.51 19.64 8.58
N MET A 525 -7.42 20.42 8.52
CA MET A 525 -6.05 19.90 8.54
C MET A 525 -5.65 19.67 10.00
N MET A 526 -5.63 18.40 10.44
CA MET A 526 -5.51 18.06 11.85
C MET A 526 -4.18 17.36 12.17
N HIS A 527 -3.65 17.73 13.34
CA HIS A 527 -2.59 16.98 14.01
C HIS A 527 -3.14 16.26 15.23
N MET A 528 -2.57 15.10 15.52
CA MET A 528 -2.75 14.49 16.84
C MET A 528 -1.99 15.32 17.88
N ASP A 529 -2.72 15.74 18.92
CA ASP A 529 -2.16 16.47 20.05
C ASP A 529 -2.65 15.80 21.35
N MET A 530 -1.74 15.15 22.07
CA MET A 530 -2.07 14.45 23.31
C MET A 530 -2.44 15.41 24.44
N GLU A 531 -1.98 16.67 24.39
CA GLU A 531 -2.31 17.69 25.38
C GLU A 531 -3.64 18.39 25.07
N LYS A 532 -4.08 18.37 23.81
CA LYS A 532 -5.32 18.93 23.32
C LYS A 532 -6.12 17.91 22.52
N PRO A 533 -6.53 16.81 23.15
CA PRO A 533 -7.17 15.71 22.44
C PRO A 533 -8.49 16.14 21.79
N ALA A 534 -8.73 15.63 20.61
CA ALA A 534 -9.97 15.83 19.86
C ALA A 534 -10.52 14.51 19.34
N LEU A 535 -11.84 14.37 19.30
CA LEU A 535 -12.52 13.28 18.61
C LEU A 535 -12.86 13.76 17.20
N TRP A 536 -12.41 13.06 16.20
CA TRP A 536 -12.64 13.37 14.79
C TRP A 536 -13.86 12.60 14.28
N ARG A 537 -14.93 13.31 13.92
CA ARG A 537 -16.18 12.67 13.52
C ARG A 537 -16.71 13.19 12.18
N VAL A 538 -17.25 12.27 11.39
CA VAL A 538 -18.12 12.59 10.25
C VAL A 538 -19.55 12.32 10.69
N LEU A 539 -20.39 13.33 10.61
CA LEU A 539 -21.78 13.22 11.02
C LEU A 539 -22.75 13.46 9.86
N SER A 540 -23.83 12.71 9.90
CA SER A 540 -24.97 12.89 9.01
C SER A 540 -25.64 14.25 9.26
N THR A 541 -26.00 14.94 8.19
CA THR A 541 -26.75 16.18 8.27
C THR A 541 -28.27 15.96 8.12
N THR A 542 -28.67 14.70 7.83
CA THR A 542 -30.06 14.35 7.52
C THR A 542 -30.71 13.43 8.54
N ARG A 543 -29.89 12.78 9.41
CA ARG A 543 -30.38 11.77 10.34
C ARG A 543 -29.88 11.99 11.76
N THR A 544 -30.80 11.77 12.73
CA THR A 544 -30.51 11.76 14.18
C THR A 544 -30.89 10.41 14.79
N ASN A 545 -30.28 10.07 15.93
CA ASN A 545 -30.76 8.98 16.78
C ASN A 545 -32.05 9.35 17.51
N HIS A 546 -32.63 8.40 18.27
CA HIS A 546 -33.93 8.60 18.94
C HIS A 546 -33.93 9.70 20.02
N VAL A 547 -32.76 10.13 20.49
CA VAL A 547 -32.61 11.22 21.48
C VAL A 547 -32.15 12.53 20.84
N GLY A 548 -32.09 12.60 19.50
CA GLY A 548 -31.88 13.84 18.75
C GLY A 548 -30.44 14.18 18.40
N TYR A 549 -29.46 13.30 18.68
CA TYR A 549 -28.08 13.53 18.25
C TYR A 549 -27.88 13.13 16.79
N PRO A 550 -27.15 13.90 15.97
CA PRO A 550 -26.78 13.52 14.64
C PRO A 550 -26.00 12.20 14.66
N THR A 551 -26.40 11.26 13.79
CA THR A 551 -25.68 9.99 13.65
C THR A 551 -24.31 10.24 13.05
N SER A 552 -23.28 9.54 13.52
CA SER A 552 -21.90 9.79 13.09
C SER A 552 -21.00 8.56 13.19
N TYR A 553 -19.87 8.65 12.51
CA TYR A 553 -18.71 7.77 12.71
C TYR A 553 -17.50 8.59 13.13
N GLN A 554 -16.78 8.08 14.11
CA GLN A 554 -15.55 8.64 14.62
C GLN A 554 -14.36 7.91 13.97
N LEU A 555 -13.39 8.67 13.46
CA LEU A 555 -12.05 8.16 13.25
C LEU A 555 -11.33 8.12 14.61
N ALA A 556 -11.08 6.92 15.12
CA ALA A 556 -10.29 6.68 16.33
C ALA A 556 -8.85 6.37 15.90
N PRO A 557 -7.93 7.32 16.01
CA PRO A 557 -6.55 7.12 15.60
C PRO A 557 -5.86 6.08 16.48
N GLY A 558 -4.99 5.28 15.86
CA GLY A 558 -4.03 4.46 16.58
C GLY A 558 -2.73 5.21 16.86
N MET A 559 -1.65 4.45 17.08
CA MET A 559 -0.31 5.07 17.10
C MET A 559 0.01 5.65 15.74
N THR A 560 0.41 6.92 15.72
CA THR A 560 0.92 7.61 14.55
C THR A 560 1.97 8.61 14.95
N VAL A 561 2.77 9.07 13.99
CA VAL A 561 3.84 10.04 14.21
C VAL A 561 3.71 11.20 13.23
N GLY A 562 4.25 12.36 13.61
CA GLY A 562 4.47 13.49 12.71
C GLY A 562 5.80 13.34 12.01
N THR A 563 5.97 14.01 10.88
CA THR A 563 7.27 14.03 10.20
C THR A 563 8.31 14.87 10.95
N LEU A 564 9.54 14.37 11.02
CA LEU A 564 10.72 15.10 11.55
C LEU A 564 11.55 15.74 10.42
N LEU A 565 11.18 15.50 9.16
CA LEU A 565 11.83 16.14 8.00
C LEU A 565 11.48 17.63 7.96
N THR A 566 12.45 18.48 7.57
CA THR A 566 12.22 19.93 7.45
C THR A 566 11.32 20.27 6.26
N PRO A 567 10.58 21.40 6.28
CA PRO A 567 9.64 21.74 5.20
C PRO A 567 10.28 21.99 3.83
N ASP A 568 11.58 22.26 3.80
CA ASP A 568 12.38 22.50 2.59
C ASP A 568 13.00 21.22 2.02
N ASP A 569 12.91 20.09 2.74
CA ASP A 569 13.42 18.80 2.26
C ASP A 569 12.55 18.25 1.13
N TYR A 570 13.19 17.85 0.02
CA TYR A 570 12.49 17.34 -1.15
C TYR A 570 11.63 16.09 -0.88
N PRO A 571 12.08 15.06 -0.13
CA PRO A 571 11.27 13.93 0.27
C PRO A 571 9.96 14.35 0.94
N ARG A 572 9.99 15.26 1.93
CA ARG A 572 8.80 15.78 2.57
C ARG A 572 7.90 16.53 1.59
N ARG A 573 8.46 17.35 0.72
CA ARG A 573 7.71 18.13 -0.26
C ARG A 573 7.02 17.24 -1.33
N ARG A 574 7.63 16.10 -1.68
CA ARG A 574 7.03 15.10 -2.57
C ARG A 574 5.86 14.38 -1.89
N ALA A 575 6.00 14.10 -0.61
CA ALA A 575 5.01 13.41 0.22
C ALA A 575 4.25 14.37 1.14
N GLY A 576 3.93 15.59 0.68
CA GLY A 576 3.36 16.65 1.51
C GLY A 576 2.05 16.29 2.23
N PHE A 577 1.42 15.16 1.90
CA PHE A 577 0.28 14.63 2.64
C PHE A 577 0.64 14.24 4.09
N ILE A 578 1.93 14.01 4.41
CA ILE A 578 2.40 13.71 5.78
C ILE A 578 2.45 14.95 6.68
N ASP A 579 2.24 16.15 6.13
CA ASP A 579 2.26 17.38 6.91
C ASP A 579 1.14 17.42 7.97
N HIS A 580 0.06 16.68 7.78
CA HIS A 580 -1.02 16.50 8.76
C HIS A 580 -1.42 15.03 8.83
N GLN A 581 -1.78 14.53 10.01
CA GLN A 581 -2.28 13.18 10.16
C GLN A 581 -3.67 12.99 9.54
N LEU A 582 -4.47 14.06 9.49
CA LEU A 582 -5.80 14.03 8.88
C LEU A 582 -6.01 15.25 8.00
N TRP A 583 -6.50 15.00 6.79
CA TRP A 583 -7.03 15.99 5.86
C TRP A 583 -8.47 15.63 5.52
N ILE A 584 -9.31 16.64 5.29
CA ILE A 584 -10.68 16.45 4.80
C ILE A 584 -10.82 17.27 3.52
N THR A 585 -11.33 16.63 2.47
CA THR A 585 -11.65 17.26 1.19
C THR A 585 -13.11 17.01 0.83
N PRO A 586 -13.74 17.83 -0.01
CA PRO A 586 -14.98 17.40 -0.66
C PRO A 586 -14.67 16.24 -1.61
N TYR A 587 -15.63 15.35 -1.81
CA TYR A 587 -15.49 14.26 -2.77
C TYR A 587 -15.24 14.81 -4.18
N ARG A 588 -14.22 14.25 -4.83
CA ARG A 588 -13.92 14.40 -6.26
C ARG A 588 -13.44 13.06 -6.79
N TYR A 589 -13.98 12.64 -7.90
CA TYR A 589 -13.58 11.38 -8.53
C TYR A 589 -12.08 11.34 -8.86
N GLU A 590 -11.53 12.46 -9.33
CA GLU A 590 -10.15 12.59 -9.76
C GLU A 590 -9.16 12.66 -8.58
N GLU A 591 -9.63 12.98 -7.37
CA GLU A 591 -8.79 13.08 -6.19
C GLU A 591 -8.73 11.72 -5.47
N ARG A 592 -7.81 10.86 -5.90
CA ARG A 592 -7.70 9.47 -5.42
C ARG A 592 -6.45 9.17 -4.62
N TYR A 593 -5.35 9.88 -4.88
CA TYR A 593 -4.03 9.52 -4.37
C TYR A 593 -3.37 10.69 -3.65
N ALA A 594 -3.05 10.51 -2.38
CA ALA A 594 -2.60 11.57 -1.47
C ALA A 594 -1.37 12.35 -1.98
N ALA A 595 -0.44 11.69 -2.67
CA ALA A 595 0.73 12.32 -3.31
C ALA A 595 0.47 12.80 -4.75
N GLY A 596 -0.78 12.68 -5.25
CA GLY A 596 -1.14 12.95 -6.66
C GLY A 596 -0.98 11.73 -7.56
N ASP A 597 -1.38 11.88 -8.82
CA ASP A 597 -1.46 10.75 -9.76
C ASP A 597 -0.09 10.27 -10.24
N TYR A 598 0.86 11.19 -10.43
CA TYR A 598 2.18 10.90 -11.02
C TYR A 598 3.33 11.47 -10.19
N PRO A 599 3.62 10.92 -8.99
CA PRO A 599 4.70 11.41 -8.14
C PRO A 599 6.10 10.95 -8.59
N THR A 600 6.19 10.02 -9.56
CA THR A 600 7.46 9.49 -10.08
C THR A 600 8.26 10.60 -10.75
N LEU A 601 9.44 10.93 -10.21
CA LEU A 601 10.34 11.96 -10.75
C LEU A 601 9.63 13.30 -11.05
N SER A 602 8.58 13.62 -10.33
CA SER A 602 7.75 14.81 -10.53
C SER A 602 8.08 15.91 -9.53
N THR A 603 7.74 17.15 -9.89
CA THR A 603 7.89 18.32 -9.01
C THR A 603 7.04 18.15 -7.75
N PRO A 604 7.55 18.57 -6.57
CA PRO A 604 6.83 18.53 -5.32
C PRO A 604 5.53 19.36 -5.30
N GLY A 605 4.64 19.04 -4.36
CA GLY A 605 3.46 19.84 -4.06
C GLY A 605 2.19 19.44 -4.82
N GLN A 606 2.15 18.21 -5.32
CA GLN A 606 0.94 17.59 -5.90
C GLN A 606 0.06 16.96 -4.81
N GLY A 607 -1.08 16.41 -5.19
CA GLY A 607 -1.97 15.70 -4.29
C GLY A 607 -2.65 16.61 -3.25
N LEU A 608 -2.79 16.14 -2.03
CA LEU A 608 -3.48 16.84 -0.95
C LEU A 608 -3.03 18.29 -0.73
N PRO A 609 -1.71 18.60 -0.68
CA PRO A 609 -1.26 19.98 -0.54
C PRO A 609 -1.67 20.91 -1.69
N ALA A 610 -1.81 20.37 -2.90
CA ALA A 610 -2.25 21.15 -4.06
C ALA A 610 -3.77 21.37 -4.04
N TRP A 611 -4.53 20.30 -3.81
CA TRP A 611 -5.99 20.35 -3.85
C TRP A 611 -6.59 21.27 -2.76
N THR A 612 -6.05 21.16 -1.54
CA THR A 612 -6.56 21.92 -0.38
C THR A 612 -6.20 23.41 -0.40
N LYS A 613 -5.31 23.85 -1.31
CA LYS A 613 -5.10 25.30 -1.57
C LYS A 613 -6.37 26.00 -2.04
N ALA A 614 -7.29 25.29 -2.68
CA ALA A 614 -8.58 25.83 -3.10
C ALA A 614 -9.48 26.17 -1.91
N ASN A 615 -9.19 25.66 -0.72
CA ASN A 615 -9.92 25.87 0.53
C ASN A 615 -11.43 25.72 0.37
N ARG A 616 -11.85 24.64 -0.27
CA ARG A 616 -13.24 24.35 -0.64
C ARG A 616 -14.11 24.11 0.58
N ARG A 617 -15.42 24.27 0.41
CA ARG A 617 -16.42 23.95 1.43
C ARG A 617 -16.48 22.44 1.67
N ILE A 618 -16.51 22.05 2.96
CA ILE A 618 -16.64 20.66 3.45
C ILE A 618 -17.77 20.51 4.48
N GLU A 619 -18.60 21.51 4.65
CA GLU A 619 -19.77 21.48 5.53
C GLU A 619 -21.02 21.15 4.70
N GLN A 620 -21.79 20.14 5.14
CA GLN A 620 -23.01 19.68 4.47
C GLN A 620 -22.75 19.32 2.99
N THR A 621 -21.74 18.52 2.75
CA THR A 621 -21.37 18.02 1.42
C THR A 621 -20.83 16.60 1.53
N ASP A 622 -20.59 15.98 0.39
CA ASP A 622 -19.87 14.71 0.31
C ASP A 622 -18.39 14.93 0.69
N VAL A 623 -17.88 14.21 1.69
CA VAL A 623 -16.55 14.45 2.27
C VAL A 623 -15.70 13.18 2.30
N VAL A 624 -14.43 13.35 2.00
CA VAL A 624 -13.41 12.30 2.05
C VAL A 624 -12.39 12.60 3.14
N LEU A 625 -12.13 11.62 3.99
CA LEU A 625 -11.06 11.65 4.98
C LEU A 625 -9.79 11.02 4.38
N TRP A 626 -8.66 11.68 4.61
CA TRP A 626 -7.33 11.19 4.27
C TRP A 626 -6.55 11.07 5.56
N TYR A 627 -6.43 9.84 6.07
CA TYR A 627 -5.78 9.59 7.35
C TYR A 627 -4.42 8.92 7.15
N THR A 628 -3.38 9.52 7.76
CA THR A 628 -2.03 8.98 7.76
C THR A 628 -1.71 8.36 9.12
N THR A 629 -1.51 7.05 9.15
CA THR A 629 -0.85 6.36 10.27
C THR A 629 0.60 6.11 9.91
N GLY A 630 1.49 6.03 10.90
CA GLY A 630 2.91 5.81 10.61
C GLY A 630 3.75 5.59 11.85
N MET A 631 5.04 5.29 11.62
CA MET A 631 6.04 5.08 12.65
C MET A 631 7.40 5.60 12.24
N HIS A 632 8.17 6.08 13.22
CA HIS A 632 9.63 6.19 13.11
C HIS A 632 10.23 4.82 13.39
N HIS A 633 10.74 4.14 12.37
CA HIS A 633 11.37 2.86 12.55
C HIS A 633 12.85 3.05 12.90
N MET A 634 13.11 3.18 14.19
CA MET A 634 14.46 3.05 14.74
C MET A 634 14.80 1.56 14.81
N VAL A 635 15.62 1.10 13.86
CA VAL A 635 15.97 -0.32 13.71
C VAL A 635 16.75 -0.86 14.91
N ARG A 636 16.62 -2.13 15.20
CA ARG A 636 17.25 -2.84 16.31
C ARG A 636 17.74 -4.23 15.86
N ALA A 637 18.55 -4.88 16.68
CA ALA A 637 19.13 -6.18 16.32
C ALA A 637 18.05 -7.26 16.07
N GLU A 638 16.89 -7.17 16.73
CA GLU A 638 15.77 -8.09 16.58
C GLU A 638 15.05 -7.97 15.23
N ASP A 639 15.31 -6.90 14.48
CA ASP A 639 14.75 -6.69 13.13
C ASP A 639 15.60 -7.41 12.05
N TRP A 640 16.60 -8.18 12.44
CA TRP A 640 17.52 -8.87 11.57
C TRP A 640 17.52 -10.39 11.78
N PRO A 641 17.62 -11.23 10.72
CA PRO A 641 17.64 -10.90 9.29
C PRO A 641 16.25 -10.66 8.68
N VAL A 642 15.17 -11.01 9.36
CA VAL A 642 13.78 -10.76 8.99
C VAL A 642 13.05 -10.19 10.20
N MET A 643 12.33 -9.11 9.99
CA MET A 643 11.66 -8.38 11.06
C MET A 643 10.45 -9.14 11.61
N PRO A 644 10.23 -9.11 12.93
CA PRO A 644 8.90 -9.37 13.48
C PRO A 644 7.87 -8.40 12.88
N VAL A 645 6.62 -8.86 12.71
CA VAL A 645 5.57 -7.99 12.17
C VAL A 645 5.24 -6.87 13.15
N LEU A 646 5.37 -5.63 12.69
CA LEU A 646 4.99 -4.42 13.43
C LEU A 646 3.60 -3.96 12.96
N TRP A 647 2.60 -4.06 13.84
CA TRP A 647 1.23 -3.71 13.52
C TRP A 647 0.88 -2.28 13.91
N HIS A 648 0.33 -1.54 12.96
CA HIS A 648 -0.31 -0.24 13.15
C HIS A 648 -1.77 -0.31 12.73
N SER A 649 -2.67 0.36 13.45
CA SER A 649 -4.09 0.32 13.12
C SER A 649 -4.81 1.56 13.60
N PHE A 650 -5.96 1.84 12.98
CA PHE A 650 -6.96 2.80 13.41
C PHE A 650 -8.35 2.18 13.28
N GLU A 651 -9.35 2.85 13.81
CA GLU A 651 -10.73 2.36 13.73
C GLU A 651 -11.71 3.45 13.30
N LEU A 652 -12.68 3.05 12.51
CA LEU A 652 -13.91 3.80 12.25
C LEU A 652 -14.96 3.26 13.22
N ARG A 653 -15.31 4.08 14.24
CA ARG A 653 -16.25 3.69 15.30
C ARG A 653 -17.54 4.42 15.15
N GLN A 654 -18.65 3.72 15.32
CA GLN A 654 -19.95 4.35 15.43
C GLN A 654 -20.00 5.32 16.61
N PHE A 655 -20.60 6.48 16.43
CA PHE A 655 -20.84 7.47 17.47
C PHE A 655 -22.25 8.04 17.28
N ASP A 656 -23.15 7.73 18.20
CA ASP A 656 -24.58 8.04 18.07
C ASP A 656 -25.27 7.46 16.81
N PHE A 657 -24.59 6.54 16.09
CA PHE A 657 -25.13 5.90 14.89
C PHE A 657 -26.25 4.92 15.21
N PHE A 658 -26.21 4.28 16.37
CA PHE A 658 -27.24 3.40 16.90
C PHE A 658 -27.92 4.00 18.12
N ASP A 659 -29.15 3.54 18.40
CA ASP A 659 -29.91 3.95 19.57
C ASP A 659 -29.48 3.25 20.86
N ARG A 660 -28.73 2.16 20.75
CA ARG A 660 -28.18 1.36 21.85
C ARG A 660 -27.02 0.50 21.34
N ASN A 661 -26.31 -0.17 22.25
CA ASN A 661 -25.24 -1.10 21.89
C ASN A 661 -25.75 -2.16 20.88
N PRO A 662 -25.24 -2.15 19.63
CA PRO A 662 -25.70 -3.06 18.58
C PRO A 662 -25.28 -4.52 18.79
N ALA A 663 -24.37 -4.78 19.74
CA ALA A 663 -23.90 -6.14 20.08
C ALA A 663 -24.74 -6.81 21.20
N LEU A 664 -25.80 -6.17 21.68
CA LEU A 664 -26.68 -6.77 22.70
C LEU A 664 -27.44 -8.00 22.21
N ASP A 665 -27.69 -8.09 20.90
CA ASP A 665 -28.40 -9.21 20.26
C ASP A 665 -27.48 -10.39 19.90
N LEU A 666 -26.20 -10.33 20.24
CA LEU A 666 -25.31 -11.45 20.03
C LEU A 666 -25.68 -12.65 20.92
N PRO A 667 -25.56 -13.88 20.40
CA PRO A 667 -25.89 -15.08 21.17
C PRO A 667 -24.96 -15.23 22.38
N ARG A 668 -25.45 -15.86 23.42
CA ARG A 668 -24.67 -16.12 24.65
C ARG A 668 -23.53 -17.13 24.38
N ARG A 669 -23.69 -18.00 23.36
CA ARG A 669 -22.70 -18.98 22.88
C ARG A 669 -22.81 -19.14 21.37
#